data_1a1dcf2a5a3da744c123c8f971c0f881
#
_entry.id   1a1dcf2a5a3da744c123c8f971c0f881
#
_cell.length_a   1.000
_cell.length_b   1.000
_cell.length_c   1.000
_cell.angle_alpha   90.00
_cell.angle_beta   90.00
_cell.angle_gamma   90.00
#
_symmetry.space_group_name_H-M   'P 1'
#
loop_
_entity.id
_entity.type
_entity.pdbx_description
1 polymer ?
#
loop_
_entity_poly.entity_id
_entity_poly.type
_entity_poly.pdbx_seq_one_letter_code
_entity_poly.pdbx_strand_id
1 'polypeptide(L)'
;MSSSRLPDGRVPVVLSAHDEHLITVDARAMLTYLDGNPADVGAIAAHVAATRRVRRHRAVLRAADRAELTAGLHALADRREHPLVARSSRRGGTRTAFVFPGQGGQWPAMGAEAYRQLPLYRAEADRLDAALRAGGMPSALPFLTTAVDPKTVSQQELHGGQFIHAVALAAVWRSCGLLPDLTVGHSLGEVAAAYTAATITLADAVAILAARSRAIAAIPGSHGVAVLAVPPAEVDSLIAATPGWLELSAVNASRSVAVAGERGAIAAVVAAVAGQGRFARELAMSFPAHTSAMDGQREELLAALPQSAFTDSPVQFVGSATGGVVTAGTEFGPYWYANLRNTIRFDRAVQSALGCGAGTFLEMSAHPALLFAIEDALEQGLAVDAVLAGSGHRDEPVTERLTAGIVAAAVADPGYRWADLLTGDSRPLRGFPGAPMRADHLWARPEPLPPVAGLTVTAETWRLGRVDRPTGHHSRQVAVLDLGGSTPHARALRGALADHPRVHLVDPADADLLVAVAPADMAADVVATLSDLAHRVDSGLLGYADSIGSRCRDVWLVTVGAETVTADDPPADPGQAALAAMHRSVGFEHPDQRFHHLDLPSTGAAAEAAAAAALLDGTNEIALRGEPPRLYRRELGWDTAPARPWTLTGGLLEHVVISGGSGVIGLAYARYLAAHGAQRITLLSRRGLDVASVAELAESGVQVDAPPCDITDAEQLAAVAAEYAGAGASLVVHAAGTASFAPRAGVTGADLVDMTAAKICGLDRFARTWPIRPDARMLLCSSVIGVWGGKDTAGYAAANRLLDVFAAR
;
A
#
# COMPACT_ATOMS: atom_id res chain seq x y z
N MET A 1 27.71 -1.61 6.09
CA MET A 1 28.13 -0.25 5.65
C MET A 1 27.27 0.11 4.45
N SER A 2 26.22 0.84 4.66
CA SER A 2 25.30 1.26 3.62
C SER A 2 25.90 2.44 2.85
N SER A 3 26.26 2.25 1.59
CA SER A 3 26.48 3.38 0.71
C SER A 3 25.11 3.89 0.29
N SER A 4 24.67 4.96 0.87
CA SER A 4 23.38 5.59 0.63
C SER A 4 23.35 6.45 -0.64
N ARG A 5 23.99 6.00 -1.69
CA ARG A 5 24.01 6.64 -3.01
C ARG A 5 23.54 5.68 -4.07
N LEU A 6 23.03 6.24 -5.15
CA LEU A 6 22.76 5.47 -6.36
C LEU A 6 24.02 4.74 -6.86
N PRO A 7 23.93 3.64 -7.61
CA PRO A 7 25.08 2.87 -8.09
C PRO A 7 26.12 3.68 -8.89
N ASP A 8 25.70 4.75 -9.57
CA ASP A 8 26.60 5.67 -10.30
C ASP A 8 27.21 6.77 -9.42
N GLY A 9 26.95 6.74 -8.10
CA GLY A 9 27.43 7.71 -7.13
C GLY A 9 26.70 9.06 -7.12
N ARG A 10 25.68 9.24 -7.97
CA ARG A 10 24.84 10.45 -8.03
C ARG A 10 23.82 10.49 -6.89
N VAL A 11 23.37 11.69 -6.59
CA VAL A 11 22.35 11.97 -5.56
C VAL A 11 21.02 12.27 -6.24
N PRO A 12 19.91 11.62 -5.83
CA PRO A 12 18.59 11.93 -6.38
C PRO A 12 17.99 13.19 -5.76
N VAL A 13 17.62 14.16 -6.58
CA VAL A 13 16.84 15.35 -6.20
C VAL A 13 15.42 15.20 -6.73
N VAL A 14 14.44 15.18 -5.83
CA VAL A 14 13.03 14.87 -6.15
C VAL A 14 12.21 16.16 -6.22
N LEU A 15 11.72 16.49 -7.40
CA LEU A 15 10.72 17.53 -7.61
C LEU A 15 9.35 16.88 -7.77
N SER A 16 8.35 17.37 -7.07
CA SER A 16 7.00 16.82 -7.23
C SER A 16 5.91 17.86 -6.99
N ALA A 17 4.80 17.75 -7.72
CA ALA A 17 3.72 18.69 -7.65
C ALA A 17 2.35 18.04 -7.97
N HIS A 18 1.26 18.74 -7.66
CA HIS A 18 -0.08 18.33 -8.05
C HIS A 18 -0.33 18.48 -9.56
N ASP A 19 0.31 19.48 -10.17
CA ASP A 19 0.28 19.75 -11.61
C ASP A 19 1.69 19.69 -12.19
N GLU A 20 1.82 19.12 -13.37
CA GLU A 20 3.13 18.93 -14.03
C GLU A 20 3.83 20.28 -14.30
N HIS A 21 3.06 21.30 -14.65
CA HIS A 21 3.59 22.65 -14.90
C HIS A 21 4.30 23.23 -13.67
N LEU A 22 3.88 22.88 -12.44
CA LEU A 22 4.53 23.36 -11.21
C LEU A 22 5.92 22.76 -11.00
N ILE A 23 6.25 21.60 -11.59
CA ILE A 23 7.62 21.08 -11.63
C ILE A 23 8.53 22.06 -12.41
N THR A 24 8.03 22.62 -13.52
CA THR A 24 8.75 23.65 -14.29
C THR A 24 9.01 24.91 -13.47
N VAL A 25 7.99 25.34 -12.70
CA VAL A 25 8.11 26.51 -11.80
C VAL A 25 9.13 26.25 -10.70
N ASP A 26 9.07 25.05 -10.10
CA ASP A 26 9.99 24.63 -9.05
C ASP A 26 11.46 24.58 -9.55
N ALA A 27 11.67 23.99 -10.72
CA ALA A 27 12.98 23.95 -11.33
C ALA A 27 13.58 25.34 -11.56
N ARG A 28 12.78 26.32 -12.03
CA ARG A 28 13.20 27.71 -12.20
C ARG A 28 13.53 28.38 -10.88
N ALA A 29 12.71 28.17 -9.84
CA ALA A 29 12.96 28.72 -8.51
C ALA A 29 14.28 28.17 -7.91
N MET A 30 14.53 26.87 -8.10
CA MET A 30 15.79 26.24 -7.67
C MET A 30 16.99 26.81 -8.46
N LEU A 31 16.89 27.04 -9.76
CA LEU A 31 17.95 27.67 -10.55
C LEU A 31 18.26 29.08 -10.02
N THR A 32 17.25 29.90 -9.78
CA THR A 32 17.42 31.24 -9.19
C THR A 32 18.10 31.17 -7.81
N TYR A 33 17.74 30.19 -6.99
CA TYR A 33 18.40 29.98 -5.70
C TYR A 33 19.89 29.63 -5.88
N LEU A 34 20.19 28.73 -6.79
CA LEU A 34 21.56 28.31 -7.09
C LEU A 34 22.43 29.44 -7.57
N ASP A 35 21.94 30.42 -8.32
CA ASP A 35 22.72 31.57 -8.80
C ASP A 35 23.35 32.40 -7.67
N GLY A 36 22.69 32.46 -6.52
CA GLY A 36 23.14 33.24 -5.35
C GLY A 36 23.68 32.41 -4.18
N ASN A 37 23.65 31.07 -4.23
CA ASN A 37 23.97 30.23 -3.08
C ASN A 37 24.90 29.05 -3.44
N PRO A 38 25.93 28.75 -2.63
CA PRO A 38 26.92 27.69 -2.89
C PRO A 38 26.48 26.32 -2.34
N ALA A 39 25.18 26.02 -2.29
CA ALA A 39 24.69 24.73 -1.77
C ALA A 39 25.13 23.57 -2.67
N ASP A 40 25.56 22.47 -2.06
CA ASP A 40 25.87 21.24 -2.77
C ASP A 40 24.61 20.40 -3.05
N VAL A 41 24.73 19.42 -3.95
CA VAL A 41 23.61 18.57 -4.39
C VAL A 41 23.02 17.78 -3.24
N GLY A 42 23.86 17.25 -2.36
CA GLY A 42 23.43 16.44 -1.21
C GLY A 42 22.60 17.26 -0.23
N ALA A 43 23.03 18.49 0.06
CA ALA A 43 22.28 19.40 0.94
C ALA A 43 20.92 19.78 0.34
N ILE A 44 20.86 20.02 -0.98
CA ILE A 44 19.59 20.31 -1.67
C ILE A 44 18.65 19.10 -1.64
N ALA A 45 19.18 17.91 -1.97
CA ALA A 45 18.38 16.67 -1.95
C ALA A 45 17.81 16.39 -0.56
N ALA A 46 18.66 16.48 0.49
CA ALA A 46 18.24 16.28 1.87
C ALA A 46 17.20 17.32 2.31
N HIS A 47 17.38 18.59 1.97
CA HIS A 47 16.44 19.65 2.28
C HIS A 47 15.06 19.41 1.61
N VAL A 48 15.06 19.06 0.32
CA VAL A 48 13.83 18.77 -0.43
C VAL A 48 13.13 17.54 0.16
N ALA A 49 13.87 16.48 0.46
CA ALA A 49 13.30 15.26 1.06
C ALA A 49 12.71 15.50 2.46
N ALA A 50 13.32 16.40 3.26
CA ALA A 50 12.86 16.71 4.60
C ALA A 50 11.67 17.70 4.64
N THR A 51 11.56 18.60 3.64
CA THR A 51 10.60 19.72 3.68
C THR A 51 9.42 19.55 2.73
N ARG A 52 9.45 18.60 1.80
CA ARG A 52 8.45 18.44 0.75
C ARG A 52 7.83 17.06 0.76
N ARG A 53 6.51 16.99 0.55
CA ARG A 53 5.79 15.74 0.32
C ARG A 53 5.86 15.36 -1.15
N VAL A 54 6.03 14.06 -1.42
CA VAL A 54 5.93 13.53 -2.78
C VAL A 54 4.48 13.64 -3.26
N ARG A 55 4.31 14.19 -4.46
CA ARG A 55 3.02 14.45 -5.09
C ARG A 55 2.85 13.59 -6.36
N ARG A 56 1.68 13.70 -7.01
CA ARG A 56 1.33 12.88 -8.18
C ARG A 56 2.31 13.01 -9.33
N HIS A 57 2.62 14.23 -9.77
CA HIS A 57 3.61 14.46 -10.82
C HIS A 57 4.98 14.55 -10.18
N ARG A 58 5.88 13.71 -10.62
CA ARG A 58 7.22 13.55 -10.06
C ARG A 58 8.27 13.65 -11.15
N ALA A 59 9.35 14.32 -10.85
CA ALA A 59 10.58 14.32 -11.61
C ALA A 59 11.75 14.05 -10.65
N VAL A 60 12.61 13.13 -11.00
CA VAL A 60 13.82 12.84 -10.23
C VAL A 60 15.00 13.17 -11.10
N LEU A 61 15.79 14.12 -10.64
CA LEU A 61 17.06 14.50 -11.23
C LEU A 61 18.18 13.87 -10.40
N ARG A 62 19.01 13.04 -11.02
CA ARG A 62 20.22 12.50 -10.41
C ARG A 62 21.41 13.35 -10.79
N ALA A 63 22.21 13.80 -9.83
CA ALA A 63 23.35 14.66 -10.07
C ALA A 63 24.54 14.29 -9.18
N ALA A 64 25.76 14.29 -9.76
CA ALA A 64 27.00 14.13 -9.02
C ALA A 64 27.48 15.47 -8.46
N ASP A 65 27.26 16.55 -9.17
CA ASP A 65 27.73 17.88 -8.87
C ASP A 65 26.71 18.97 -9.27
N ARG A 66 27.07 20.22 -9.01
CA ARG A 66 26.23 21.39 -9.32
C ARG A 66 26.01 21.57 -10.81
N ALA A 67 26.97 21.22 -11.67
CA ALA A 67 26.82 21.40 -13.12
C ALA A 67 25.75 20.46 -13.67
N GLU A 68 25.78 19.17 -13.28
CA GLU A 68 24.73 18.20 -13.63
C GLU A 68 23.37 18.60 -13.06
N LEU A 69 23.31 19.09 -11.80
CA LEU A 69 22.09 19.58 -11.18
C LEU A 69 21.49 20.73 -11.99
N THR A 70 22.30 21.71 -12.33
CA THR A 70 21.87 22.90 -13.10
C THR A 70 21.39 22.50 -14.50
N ALA A 71 22.11 21.63 -15.21
CA ALA A 71 21.73 21.12 -16.52
C ALA A 71 20.36 20.40 -16.50
N GLY A 72 20.17 19.53 -15.52
CA GLY A 72 18.90 18.81 -15.36
C GLY A 72 17.74 19.75 -14.95
N LEU A 73 17.99 20.73 -14.08
CA LEU A 73 16.98 21.74 -13.74
C LEU A 73 16.59 22.60 -14.95
N HIS A 74 17.55 23.00 -15.81
CA HIS A 74 17.22 23.67 -17.08
C HIS A 74 16.38 22.81 -18.00
N ALA A 75 16.69 21.52 -18.12
CA ALA A 75 15.88 20.59 -18.91
C ALA A 75 14.46 20.47 -18.38
N LEU A 76 14.28 20.46 -17.04
CA LEU A 76 12.96 20.48 -16.40
C LEU A 76 12.22 21.81 -16.63
N ALA A 77 12.92 22.94 -16.51
CA ALA A 77 12.39 24.29 -16.72
C ALA A 77 11.92 24.52 -18.17
N ASP A 78 12.61 23.91 -19.12
CA ASP A 78 12.33 24.00 -20.56
C ASP A 78 11.46 22.86 -21.09
N ARG A 79 11.06 21.91 -20.21
CA ARG A 79 10.30 20.69 -20.56
C ARG A 79 11.00 19.80 -21.60
N ARG A 80 12.33 19.81 -21.62
CA ARG A 80 13.14 18.95 -22.49
C ARG A 80 13.45 17.62 -21.81
N GLU A 81 13.69 16.61 -22.59
CA GLU A 81 14.27 15.35 -22.10
C GLU A 81 15.73 15.52 -21.72
N HIS A 82 16.17 14.76 -20.72
CA HIS A 82 17.56 14.78 -20.27
C HIS A 82 17.91 13.40 -19.68
N PRO A 83 19.09 12.83 -19.97
CA PRO A 83 19.45 11.48 -19.51
C PRO A 83 19.52 11.32 -18.00
N LEU A 84 19.72 12.40 -17.27
CA LEU A 84 19.75 12.39 -15.79
C LEU A 84 18.39 12.68 -15.15
N VAL A 85 17.33 12.84 -15.92
CA VAL A 85 15.98 13.17 -15.44
C VAL A 85 15.00 12.07 -15.79
N ALA A 86 14.35 11.50 -14.79
CA ALA A 86 13.20 10.61 -14.97
C ALA A 86 11.91 11.25 -14.47
N ARG A 87 10.78 10.98 -15.12
CA ARG A 87 9.47 11.57 -14.80
C ARG A 87 8.40 10.49 -14.68
N SER A 88 7.40 10.72 -13.82
CA SER A 88 6.22 9.88 -13.73
C SER A 88 5.03 10.67 -13.20
N SER A 89 3.85 10.31 -13.68
CA SER A 89 2.55 10.84 -13.21
C SER A 89 1.63 9.75 -12.70
N ARG A 90 2.14 8.53 -12.48
CA ARG A 90 1.35 7.39 -12.00
C ARG A 90 0.74 7.69 -10.64
N ARG A 91 -0.51 7.25 -10.44
CA ARG A 91 -1.27 7.52 -9.19
C ARG A 91 -1.09 6.45 -8.13
N GLY A 92 -0.76 5.21 -8.52
CA GLY A 92 -0.60 4.08 -7.61
C GLY A 92 0.66 3.28 -7.90
N GLY A 93 1.21 2.64 -6.88
CA GLY A 93 2.23 1.61 -7.03
C GLY A 93 1.64 0.36 -7.68
N THR A 94 2.45 -0.36 -8.45
CA THR A 94 2.14 -1.69 -8.97
C THR A 94 3.08 -2.69 -8.35
N ARG A 95 2.72 -3.98 -8.40
CA ARG A 95 3.65 -5.04 -7.98
C ARG A 95 4.87 -5.06 -8.89
N THR A 96 6.03 -5.27 -8.27
CA THR A 96 7.31 -5.36 -8.96
C THR A 96 7.66 -6.82 -9.23
N ALA A 97 7.91 -7.14 -10.49
CA ALA A 97 8.41 -8.42 -10.94
C ALA A 97 9.91 -8.34 -11.25
N PHE A 98 10.72 -9.15 -10.61
CA PHE A 98 12.10 -9.38 -11.05
C PHE A 98 12.10 -10.50 -12.08
N VAL A 99 12.67 -10.22 -13.25
CA VAL A 99 12.68 -11.13 -14.40
C VAL A 99 14.08 -11.69 -14.59
N PHE A 100 14.18 -13.01 -14.64
CA PHE A 100 15.44 -13.74 -14.72
C PHE A 100 15.53 -14.48 -16.06
N PRO A 101 16.38 -14.03 -16.99
CA PRO A 101 16.48 -14.64 -18.31
C PRO A 101 17.21 -15.98 -18.30
N GLY A 102 16.93 -16.80 -19.31
CA GLY A 102 17.63 -18.03 -19.61
C GLY A 102 18.98 -17.78 -20.31
N GLN A 103 19.55 -18.88 -20.83
CA GLN A 103 20.76 -18.81 -21.66
C GLN A 103 20.51 -18.17 -23.02
N GLY A 104 21.56 -17.56 -23.60
CA GLY A 104 21.59 -16.99 -24.96
C GLY A 104 22.08 -15.54 -25.02
N GLY A 105 22.04 -14.80 -23.94
CA GLY A 105 22.48 -13.40 -23.87
C GLY A 105 23.82 -13.16 -23.16
N GLN A 106 24.46 -14.20 -22.68
CA GLN A 106 25.71 -14.12 -21.88
C GLN A 106 26.96 -14.00 -22.75
N TRP A 107 28.00 -13.39 -22.22
CA TRP A 107 29.34 -13.33 -22.80
C TRP A 107 30.41 -13.28 -21.70
N PRO A 108 31.65 -13.70 -21.98
CA PRO A 108 32.74 -13.60 -21.03
C PRO A 108 32.97 -12.17 -20.57
N ALA A 109 33.29 -11.99 -19.28
CA ALA A 109 33.48 -10.69 -18.62
C ALA A 109 32.24 -9.80 -18.54
N MET A 110 31.02 -10.32 -18.77
CA MET A 110 29.77 -9.55 -18.69
C MET A 110 29.52 -8.91 -17.32
N GLY A 111 30.08 -9.47 -16.24
CA GLY A 111 29.98 -8.95 -14.88
C GLY A 111 31.20 -8.17 -14.41
N ALA A 112 32.24 -8.02 -15.25
CA ALA A 112 33.51 -7.46 -14.83
C ALA A 112 33.42 -6.02 -14.29
N GLU A 113 32.65 -5.18 -14.92
CA GLU A 113 32.44 -3.81 -14.49
C GLU A 113 31.66 -3.75 -13.18
N ALA A 114 30.52 -4.47 -13.07
CA ALA A 114 29.71 -4.57 -11.86
C ALA A 114 30.55 -5.10 -10.67
N TYR A 115 31.36 -6.12 -10.90
CA TYR A 115 32.25 -6.69 -9.88
C TYR A 115 33.28 -5.69 -9.37
N ARG A 116 33.82 -4.86 -10.26
CA ARG A 116 34.80 -3.81 -9.86
C ARG A 116 34.16 -2.63 -9.16
N GLN A 117 33.01 -2.16 -9.64
CA GLN A 117 32.43 -0.87 -9.25
C GLN A 117 31.36 -0.97 -8.19
N LEU A 118 30.67 -2.13 -8.04
CA LEU A 118 29.58 -2.32 -7.10
C LEU A 118 30.00 -3.26 -5.96
N PRO A 119 30.35 -2.74 -4.77
CA PRO A 119 30.81 -3.56 -3.64
C PRO A 119 29.83 -4.64 -3.21
N LEU A 120 28.51 -4.34 -3.23
CA LEU A 120 27.49 -5.31 -2.88
C LEU A 120 27.37 -6.43 -3.92
N TYR A 121 27.42 -6.09 -5.21
CA TYR A 121 27.49 -7.09 -6.28
C TYR A 121 28.66 -8.05 -6.09
N ARG A 122 29.87 -7.50 -5.83
CA ARG A 122 31.08 -8.28 -5.57
C ARG A 122 30.91 -9.23 -4.40
N ALA A 123 30.47 -8.70 -3.24
CA ALA A 123 30.29 -9.50 -2.04
C ALA A 123 29.29 -10.65 -2.25
N GLU A 124 28.21 -10.39 -2.97
CA GLU A 124 27.21 -11.40 -3.29
C GLU A 124 27.75 -12.42 -4.32
N ALA A 125 28.47 -11.96 -5.34
CA ALA A 125 29.10 -12.82 -6.33
C ALA A 125 30.13 -13.77 -5.68
N ASP A 126 30.99 -13.27 -4.78
CA ASP A 126 31.97 -14.06 -4.05
C ASP A 126 31.31 -15.11 -3.16
N ARG A 127 30.23 -14.74 -2.46
CA ARG A 127 29.44 -15.62 -1.60
C ARG A 127 28.81 -16.77 -2.40
N LEU A 128 28.20 -16.44 -3.55
CA LEU A 128 27.54 -17.42 -4.42
C LEU A 128 28.57 -18.35 -5.09
N ASP A 129 29.72 -17.83 -5.57
CA ASP A 129 30.78 -18.63 -6.12
C ASP A 129 31.37 -19.61 -5.10
N ALA A 130 31.54 -19.17 -3.87
CA ALA A 130 31.97 -20.04 -2.78
C ALA A 130 30.98 -21.19 -2.55
N ALA A 131 29.67 -20.92 -2.62
CA ALA A 131 28.65 -21.95 -2.50
C ALA A 131 28.64 -22.92 -3.68
N LEU A 132 28.81 -22.43 -4.92
CA LEU A 132 28.94 -23.30 -6.10
C LEU A 132 30.14 -24.25 -5.96
N ARG A 133 31.30 -23.74 -5.54
CA ARG A 133 32.51 -24.57 -5.32
C ARG A 133 32.30 -25.58 -4.19
N ALA A 134 31.66 -25.17 -3.11
CA ALA A 134 31.34 -26.10 -2.01
C ALA A 134 30.36 -27.21 -2.46
N GLY A 135 29.50 -26.96 -3.43
CA GLY A 135 28.61 -27.93 -4.08
C GLY A 135 29.27 -28.74 -5.23
N GLY A 136 30.61 -28.62 -5.40
CA GLY A 136 31.37 -29.41 -6.38
C GLY A 136 31.35 -28.84 -7.81
N MET A 137 30.87 -27.61 -8.02
CA MET A 137 30.95 -26.92 -9.30
C MET A 137 32.26 -26.15 -9.42
N PRO A 138 32.79 -25.89 -10.63
CA PRO A 138 33.91 -25.00 -10.82
C PRO A 138 33.55 -23.55 -10.43
N SER A 139 34.59 -22.71 -10.16
CA SER A 139 34.38 -21.27 -10.00
C SER A 139 33.86 -20.65 -11.30
N ALA A 140 32.79 -19.87 -11.19
CA ALA A 140 32.21 -19.14 -12.30
C ALA A 140 32.70 -17.67 -12.41
N LEU A 141 33.48 -17.19 -11.42
CA LEU A 141 34.02 -15.84 -11.41
C LEU A 141 34.93 -15.54 -12.60
N PRO A 142 35.83 -16.46 -13.06
CA PRO A 142 36.66 -16.20 -14.25
C PRO A 142 35.82 -15.88 -15.49
N PHE A 143 34.72 -16.62 -15.72
CA PHE A 143 33.80 -16.34 -16.82
C PHE A 143 33.16 -14.95 -16.67
N LEU A 144 32.73 -14.59 -15.44
CA LEU A 144 32.07 -13.33 -15.18
C LEU A 144 32.95 -12.11 -15.25
N THR A 145 34.24 -12.24 -14.87
CA THR A 145 35.09 -11.08 -14.62
C THR A 145 36.27 -10.94 -15.59
N THR A 146 36.53 -11.98 -16.40
CA THR A 146 37.67 -12.03 -17.30
C THR A 146 37.25 -12.40 -18.72
N ALA A 147 37.89 -11.83 -19.71
CA ALA A 147 37.72 -12.16 -21.12
C ALA A 147 38.41 -13.51 -21.44
N VAL A 148 37.67 -14.60 -21.17
CA VAL A 148 38.11 -15.97 -21.50
C VAL A 148 37.59 -16.38 -22.88
N ASP A 149 38.26 -17.35 -23.53
CA ASP A 149 37.75 -17.91 -24.79
C ASP A 149 36.43 -18.62 -24.52
N PRO A 150 35.31 -18.22 -25.15
CA PRO A 150 33.99 -18.87 -24.96
C PRO A 150 33.99 -20.40 -25.18
N LYS A 151 34.88 -20.89 -26.02
CA LYS A 151 35.02 -22.32 -26.32
C LYS A 151 35.62 -23.15 -25.18
N THR A 152 36.31 -22.52 -24.25
CA THR A 152 36.91 -23.20 -23.09
C THR A 152 35.98 -23.21 -21.87
N VAL A 153 34.88 -22.47 -21.91
CA VAL A 153 33.93 -22.34 -20.79
C VAL A 153 33.03 -23.56 -20.74
N SER A 154 33.02 -24.25 -19.61
CA SER A 154 32.12 -25.37 -19.38
C SER A 154 30.67 -24.91 -19.14
N GLN A 155 29.68 -25.80 -19.33
CA GLN A 155 28.28 -25.51 -19.03
C GLN A 155 28.08 -25.18 -17.54
N GLN A 156 28.88 -25.76 -16.65
CA GLN A 156 28.83 -25.47 -15.21
C GLN A 156 29.27 -24.05 -14.89
N GLU A 157 30.38 -23.59 -15.50
CA GLU A 157 30.86 -22.21 -15.34
C GLU A 157 29.86 -21.20 -15.92
N LEU A 158 29.25 -21.51 -17.05
CA LEU A 158 28.28 -20.66 -17.72
C LEU A 158 26.99 -20.55 -16.90
N HIS A 159 26.44 -21.68 -16.42
CA HIS A 159 25.26 -21.69 -15.56
C HIS A 159 25.50 -20.98 -14.23
N GLY A 160 26.66 -21.26 -13.59
CA GLY A 160 27.07 -20.62 -12.34
C GLY A 160 27.25 -19.12 -12.52
N GLY A 161 27.90 -18.70 -13.60
CA GLY A 161 28.14 -17.27 -13.92
C GLY A 161 26.82 -16.51 -14.16
N GLN A 162 25.90 -17.10 -14.89
CA GLN A 162 24.60 -16.48 -15.14
C GLN A 162 23.75 -16.38 -13.87
N PHE A 163 23.75 -17.43 -13.05
CA PHE A 163 23.06 -17.45 -11.74
C PHE A 163 23.66 -16.38 -10.80
N ILE A 164 24.99 -16.34 -10.65
CA ILE A 164 25.67 -15.35 -9.82
C ILE A 164 25.33 -13.93 -10.29
N HIS A 165 25.45 -13.67 -11.60
CA HIS A 165 25.21 -12.34 -12.16
C HIS A 165 23.79 -11.85 -11.88
N ALA A 166 22.80 -12.68 -12.16
CA ALA A 166 21.39 -12.33 -11.98
C ALA A 166 21.03 -12.09 -10.50
N VAL A 167 21.49 -12.96 -9.58
CA VAL A 167 21.23 -12.83 -8.14
C VAL A 167 21.97 -11.63 -7.55
N ALA A 168 23.22 -11.40 -7.95
CA ALA A 168 24.00 -10.24 -7.49
C ALA A 168 23.41 -8.91 -7.98
N LEU A 169 22.88 -8.83 -9.21
CA LEU A 169 22.12 -7.67 -9.67
C LEU A 169 20.85 -7.47 -8.84
N ALA A 170 20.09 -8.54 -8.59
CA ALA A 170 18.91 -8.47 -7.74
C ALA A 170 19.23 -7.93 -6.33
N ALA A 171 20.39 -8.29 -5.77
CA ALA A 171 20.83 -7.74 -4.48
C ALA A 171 21.10 -6.22 -4.56
N VAL A 172 21.64 -5.71 -5.66
CA VAL A 172 21.83 -4.26 -5.85
C VAL A 172 20.52 -3.52 -5.98
N TRP A 173 19.56 -4.02 -6.78
CA TRP A 173 18.20 -3.46 -6.86
C TRP A 173 17.53 -3.40 -5.49
N ARG A 174 17.61 -4.49 -4.74
CA ARG A 174 17.04 -4.57 -3.37
C ARG A 174 17.68 -3.57 -2.42
N SER A 175 19.00 -3.37 -2.50
CA SER A 175 19.70 -2.39 -1.65
C SER A 175 19.29 -0.94 -1.92
N CYS A 176 18.76 -0.66 -3.11
CA CYS A 176 18.16 0.62 -3.48
C CYS A 176 16.67 0.70 -3.15
N GLY A 177 16.11 -0.26 -2.39
CA GLY A 177 14.70 -0.24 -1.97
C GLY A 177 13.71 -0.71 -3.03
N LEU A 178 14.14 -1.24 -4.15
CA LEU A 178 13.29 -1.85 -5.17
C LEU A 178 13.28 -3.36 -4.98
N LEU A 179 12.18 -3.88 -4.49
CA LEU A 179 12.06 -5.26 -4.06
C LEU A 179 11.02 -6.00 -4.89
N PRO A 180 11.21 -7.30 -5.16
CA PRO A 180 10.22 -8.07 -5.89
C PRO A 180 9.02 -8.42 -5.02
N ASP A 181 7.83 -8.21 -5.52
CA ASP A 181 6.61 -8.87 -5.06
C ASP A 181 6.46 -10.26 -5.66
N LEU A 182 7.06 -10.43 -6.83
CA LEU A 182 7.15 -11.70 -7.52
C LEU A 182 8.43 -11.78 -8.34
N THR A 183 8.85 -13.00 -8.63
CA THR A 183 9.94 -13.30 -9.54
C THR A 183 9.40 -14.09 -10.73
N VAL A 184 9.91 -13.81 -11.92
CA VAL A 184 9.58 -14.54 -13.15
C VAL A 184 10.85 -15.12 -13.73
N GLY A 185 10.91 -16.41 -13.89
CA GLY A 185 12.08 -17.10 -14.47
C GLY A 185 11.82 -17.59 -15.88
N HIS A 186 12.84 -17.53 -16.73
CA HIS A 186 12.85 -18.15 -18.06
C HIS A 186 13.90 -19.25 -18.08
N SER A 187 13.50 -20.54 -18.21
CA SER A 187 14.43 -21.66 -18.31
C SER A 187 15.45 -21.69 -17.13
N LEU A 188 16.75 -21.59 -17.43
CA LEU A 188 17.82 -21.52 -16.42
C LEU A 188 17.58 -20.41 -15.38
N GLY A 189 17.03 -19.27 -15.83
CA GLY A 189 16.72 -18.15 -14.95
C GLY A 189 15.70 -18.48 -13.85
N GLU A 190 14.93 -19.55 -13.98
CA GLU A 190 13.99 -19.97 -12.93
C GLU A 190 14.71 -20.37 -11.63
N VAL A 191 15.95 -20.87 -11.71
CA VAL A 191 16.75 -21.20 -10.51
C VAL A 191 17.07 -19.93 -9.71
N ALA A 192 17.48 -18.85 -10.41
CA ALA A 192 17.72 -17.56 -9.79
C ALA A 192 16.43 -16.90 -9.29
N ALA A 193 15.34 -17.05 -10.03
CA ALA A 193 14.01 -16.57 -9.66
C ALA A 193 13.50 -17.26 -8.37
N ALA A 194 13.53 -18.57 -8.32
CA ALA A 194 13.10 -19.36 -7.16
C ALA A 194 13.95 -19.07 -5.91
N TYR A 195 15.27 -18.97 -6.07
CA TYR A 195 16.18 -18.59 -4.99
C TYR A 195 15.93 -17.16 -4.50
N THR A 196 15.76 -16.21 -5.41
CA THR A 196 15.50 -14.80 -5.05
C THR A 196 14.13 -14.64 -4.38
N ALA A 197 13.15 -15.43 -4.78
CA ALA A 197 11.86 -15.53 -4.11
C ALA A 197 11.92 -16.23 -2.74
N ALA A 198 13.05 -16.83 -2.38
CA ALA A 198 13.22 -17.67 -1.19
C ALA A 198 12.29 -18.90 -1.14
N THR A 199 11.87 -19.42 -2.30
CA THR A 199 11.08 -20.65 -2.41
C THR A 199 11.96 -21.90 -2.42
N ILE A 200 13.27 -21.73 -2.68
CA ILE A 200 14.30 -22.77 -2.57
C ILE A 200 15.52 -22.23 -1.82
N THR A 201 16.31 -23.12 -1.23
CA THR A 201 17.57 -22.75 -0.57
C THR A 201 18.72 -22.53 -1.57
N LEU A 202 19.84 -21.93 -1.13
CA LEU A 202 21.04 -21.82 -1.96
C LEU A 202 21.62 -23.20 -2.27
N ALA A 203 21.55 -24.15 -1.33
CA ALA A 203 22.02 -25.53 -1.54
C ALA A 203 21.19 -26.23 -2.63
N ASP A 204 19.86 -26.04 -2.65
CA ASP A 204 19.00 -26.54 -3.71
C ASP A 204 19.35 -25.92 -5.06
N ALA A 205 19.54 -24.59 -5.12
CA ALA A 205 19.92 -23.90 -6.35
C ALA A 205 21.23 -24.47 -6.93
N VAL A 206 22.24 -24.66 -6.10
CA VAL A 206 23.54 -25.24 -6.49
C VAL A 206 23.37 -26.67 -7.02
N ALA A 207 22.58 -27.49 -6.32
CA ALA A 207 22.32 -28.89 -6.73
C ALA A 207 21.57 -28.94 -8.07
N ILE A 208 20.56 -28.07 -8.27
CA ILE A 208 19.81 -27.98 -9.53
C ILE A 208 20.74 -27.56 -10.68
N LEU A 209 21.58 -26.53 -10.50
CA LEU A 209 22.55 -26.10 -11.51
C LEU A 209 23.53 -27.20 -11.88
N ALA A 210 24.06 -27.92 -10.90
CA ALA A 210 24.98 -29.02 -11.11
C ALA A 210 24.31 -30.20 -11.85
N ALA A 211 23.11 -30.61 -11.43
CA ALA A 211 22.35 -31.68 -12.06
C ALA A 211 21.97 -31.34 -13.51
N ARG A 212 21.47 -30.11 -13.73
CA ARG A 212 21.12 -29.60 -15.06
C ARG A 212 22.33 -29.58 -16.01
N SER A 213 23.49 -29.11 -15.52
CA SER A 213 24.70 -29.03 -16.34
C SER A 213 25.20 -30.43 -16.75
N ARG A 214 25.12 -31.40 -15.84
CA ARG A 214 25.48 -32.80 -16.15
C ARG A 214 24.54 -33.41 -17.19
N ALA A 215 23.22 -33.25 -16.99
CA ALA A 215 22.24 -33.78 -17.93
C ALA A 215 22.43 -33.22 -19.34
N ILE A 216 22.74 -31.93 -19.48
CA ILE A 216 23.02 -31.31 -20.78
C ILE A 216 24.31 -31.86 -21.39
N ALA A 217 25.38 -32.03 -20.60
CA ALA A 217 26.66 -32.52 -21.09
C ALA A 217 26.60 -33.98 -21.58
N ALA A 218 25.63 -34.76 -21.13
CA ALA A 218 25.44 -36.15 -21.52
C ALA A 218 24.73 -36.34 -22.85
N ILE A 219 24.21 -35.25 -23.47
CA ILE A 219 23.45 -35.33 -24.74
C ILE A 219 24.41 -35.46 -25.92
N PRO A 220 24.37 -36.54 -26.69
CA PRO A 220 25.22 -36.72 -27.86
C PRO A 220 24.70 -35.90 -29.05
N GLY A 221 25.58 -35.55 -29.98
CA GLY A 221 25.24 -34.94 -31.27
C GLY A 221 25.59 -33.46 -31.35
N SER A 222 25.31 -32.87 -32.50
CA SER A 222 25.52 -31.43 -32.79
C SER A 222 24.15 -30.77 -32.96
N HIS A 223 23.81 -29.96 -32.00
CA HIS A 223 22.53 -29.30 -31.91
C HIS A 223 22.67 -27.75 -31.87
N GLY A 224 21.56 -27.08 -32.11
CA GLY A 224 21.43 -25.63 -32.01
C GLY A 224 20.06 -25.22 -31.50
N VAL A 225 19.95 -23.94 -31.21
CA VAL A 225 18.68 -23.26 -30.84
C VAL A 225 18.59 -21.98 -31.66
N ALA A 226 17.41 -21.68 -32.18
CA ALA A 226 17.17 -20.41 -32.87
C ALA A 226 15.93 -19.71 -32.35
N VAL A 227 15.98 -18.37 -32.26
CA VAL A 227 14.81 -17.53 -32.03
C VAL A 227 14.28 -17.04 -33.38
N LEU A 228 12.96 -17.16 -33.56
CA LEU A 228 12.25 -16.86 -34.80
C LEU A 228 11.11 -15.88 -34.50
N ALA A 229 10.99 -14.82 -35.31
CA ALA A 229 9.87 -13.88 -35.22
C ALA A 229 8.64 -14.43 -35.99
N VAL A 230 8.10 -15.53 -35.47
CA VAL A 230 6.91 -16.21 -36.05
C VAL A 230 5.87 -16.43 -34.94
N PRO A 231 4.55 -16.39 -35.27
CA PRO A 231 3.51 -16.77 -34.33
C PRO A 231 3.61 -18.26 -33.95
N PRO A 232 3.27 -18.68 -32.73
CA PRO A 232 3.27 -20.09 -32.33
C PRO A 232 2.43 -20.98 -33.23
N ALA A 233 1.34 -20.49 -33.79
CA ALA A 233 0.46 -21.25 -34.70
C ALA A 233 1.11 -21.63 -36.05
N GLU A 234 2.17 -20.94 -36.45
CA GLU A 234 2.88 -21.21 -37.70
C GLU A 234 4.02 -22.24 -37.52
N VAL A 235 4.44 -22.52 -36.27
CA VAL A 235 5.67 -23.25 -35.98
C VAL A 235 5.61 -24.71 -36.45
N ASP A 236 4.50 -25.40 -36.24
CA ASP A 236 4.36 -26.80 -36.63
C ASP A 236 4.50 -26.99 -38.16
N SER A 237 3.90 -26.05 -38.93
CA SER A 237 4.04 -26.06 -40.40
C SER A 237 5.47 -25.75 -40.83
N LEU A 238 6.16 -24.86 -40.12
CA LEU A 238 7.53 -24.49 -40.40
C LEU A 238 8.51 -25.64 -40.09
N ILE A 239 8.31 -26.32 -38.96
CA ILE A 239 9.06 -27.50 -38.57
C ILE A 239 8.86 -28.61 -39.58
N ALA A 240 7.60 -28.92 -39.98
CA ALA A 240 7.29 -29.94 -40.95
C ALA A 240 7.89 -29.67 -42.33
N ALA A 241 8.08 -28.42 -42.71
CA ALA A 241 8.69 -28.01 -43.97
C ALA A 241 10.23 -28.01 -43.97
N THR A 242 10.85 -28.11 -42.76
CA THR A 242 12.30 -28.01 -42.59
C THR A 242 12.92 -29.43 -42.52
N PRO A 243 13.90 -29.78 -43.35
CA PRO A 243 14.59 -31.05 -43.25
C PRO A 243 15.38 -31.22 -41.98
N GLY A 244 15.33 -32.42 -41.36
CA GLY A 244 16.02 -32.76 -40.11
C GLY A 244 15.10 -32.64 -38.91
N TRP A 245 15.65 -32.90 -37.71
CA TRP A 245 14.88 -32.87 -36.47
C TRP A 245 14.87 -31.48 -35.83
N LEU A 246 13.66 -30.95 -35.59
CA LEU A 246 13.38 -29.71 -34.87
C LEU A 246 12.19 -29.89 -33.95
N GLU A 247 12.20 -29.22 -32.81
CA GLU A 247 11.05 -29.08 -31.93
C GLU A 247 10.90 -27.64 -31.44
N LEU A 248 9.65 -27.27 -31.08
CA LEU A 248 9.37 -26.00 -30.40
C LEU A 248 9.95 -26.04 -29.00
N SER A 249 10.92 -25.19 -28.72
CA SER A 249 11.65 -25.09 -27.45
C SER A 249 11.07 -24.01 -26.49
N ALA A 250 10.64 -22.87 -27.04
CA ALA A 250 10.02 -21.82 -26.23
C ALA A 250 8.97 -21.03 -26.99
N VAL A 251 7.96 -20.55 -26.26
CA VAL A 251 7.04 -19.49 -26.68
C VAL A 251 7.29 -18.29 -25.77
N ASN A 252 7.92 -17.24 -26.32
CA ASN A 252 8.29 -16.06 -25.55
C ASN A 252 7.22 -14.97 -25.61
N ALA A 253 6.65 -14.75 -26.81
CA ALA A 253 5.66 -13.71 -27.09
C ALA A 253 4.74 -14.14 -28.22
N SER A 254 3.75 -13.34 -28.58
CA SER A 254 2.79 -13.62 -29.67
C SER A 254 3.44 -13.87 -31.02
N ARG A 255 4.63 -13.29 -31.24
CA ARG A 255 5.41 -13.42 -32.49
C ARG A 255 6.89 -13.69 -32.18
N SER A 256 7.18 -14.43 -31.12
CA SER A 256 8.55 -14.81 -30.75
C SER A 256 8.56 -16.22 -30.17
N VAL A 257 9.16 -17.13 -30.89
CA VAL A 257 9.34 -18.53 -30.48
C VAL A 257 10.82 -18.91 -30.58
N ALA A 258 11.19 -19.96 -29.86
CA ALA A 258 12.47 -20.64 -30.08
C ALA A 258 12.23 -22.06 -30.54
N VAL A 259 13.06 -22.52 -31.46
CA VAL A 259 13.14 -23.92 -31.92
C VAL A 259 14.51 -24.48 -31.58
N ALA A 260 14.58 -25.75 -31.23
CA ALA A 260 15.82 -26.46 -30.95
C ALA A 260 15.85 -27.76 -31.74
N GLY A 261 17.03 -28.22 -32.12
CA GLY A 261 17.19 -29.44 -32.88
C GLY A 261 18.56 -29.62 -33.50
N GLU A 262 18.65 -30.41 -34.56
CA GLU A 262 19.90 -30.61 -35.31
C GLU A 262 20.44 -29.31 -35.90
N ARG A 263 21.72 -29.10 -35.80
CA ARG A 263 22.34 -27.84 -36.27
C ARG A 263 22.04 -27.51 -37.76
N GLY A 264 22.01 -28.53 -38.61
CA GLY A 264 21.65 -28.36 -39.99
C GLY A 264 20.21 -27.90 -40.22
N ALA A 265 19.27 -28.43 -39.44
CA ALA A 265 17.88 -28.04 -39.46
C ALA A 265 17.68 -26.63 -38.90
N ILE A 266 18.43 -26.28 -37.82
CA ILE A 266 18.44 -24.91 -37.30
C ILE A 266 18.91 -23.89 -38.34
N ALA A 267 20.00 -24.18 -39.04
CA ALA A 267 20.47 -23.29 -40.12
C ALA A 267 19.44 -23.15 -41.26
N ALA A 268 18.78 -24.23 -41.62
CA ALA A 268 17.75 -24.24 -42.65
C ALA A 268 16.50 -23.42 -42.26
N VAL A 269 15.99 -23.58 -41.03
CA VAL A 269 14.82 -22.82 -40.55
C VAL A 269 15.12 -21.34 -40.38
N VAL A 270 16.35 -21.00 -39.92
CA VAL A 270 16.79 -19.60 -39.84
C VAL A 270 16.82 -18.96 -41.21
N ALA A 271 17.40 -19.65 -42.21
CA ALA A 271 17.45 -19.17 -43.58
C ALA A 271 16.04 -19.00 -44.19
N ALA A 272 15.15 -19.96 -43.93
CA ALA A 272 13.77 -19.93 -44.46
C ALA A 272 12.97 -18.72 -43.90
N VAL A 273 13.08 -18.45 -42.58
CA VAL A 273 12.38 -17.34 -41.95
C VAL A 273 13.01 -15.99 -42.33
N ALA A 274 14.35 -15.92 -42.40
CA ALA A 274 15.05 -14.71 -42.83
C ALA A 274 14.76 -14.39 -44.32
N GLY A 275 14.64 -15.42 -45.19
CA GLY A 275 14.22 -15.27 -46.57
C GLY A 275 12.83 -14.67 -46.76
N GLN A 276 11.98 -14.73 -45.73
CA GLN A 276 10.66 -14.08 -45.71
C GLN A 276 10.73 -12.62 -45.16
N GLY A 277 11.92 -12.08 -44.91
CA GLY A 277 12.10 -10.74 -44.35
C GLY A 277 11.78 -10.67 -42.86
N ARG A 278 11.71 -11.82 -42.15
CA ARG A 278 11.40 -11.90 -40.71
C ARG A 278 12.69 -12.14 -39.92
N PHE A 279 12.70 -11.64 -38.69
CA PHE A 279 13.85 -11.86 -37.82
C PHE A 279 14.00 -13.35 -37.47
N ALA A 280 15.23 -13.86 -37.65
CA ALA A 280 15.63 -15.20 -37.24
C ALA A 280 17.10 -15.19 -36.86
N ARG A 281 17.46 -15.79 -35.70
CA ARG A 281 18.82 -15.80 -35.21
C ARG A 281 19.13 -17.09 -34.46
N GLU A 282 20.22 -17.75 -34.82
CA GLU A 282 20.79 -18.85 -34.03
C GLU A 282 21.41 -18.28 -32.73
N LEU A 283 21.14 -18.93 -31.63
CA LEU A 283 21.69 -18.60 -30.32
C LEU A 283 23.02 -19.33 -30.10
N ALA A 284 23.88 -18.80 -29.24
CA ALA A 284 25.13 -19.43 -28.83
C ALA A 284 24.87 -20.60 -27.85
N MET A 285 24.09 -21.56 -28.28
CA MET A 285 23.70 -22.78 -27.54
C MET A 285 23.89 -23.99 -28.42
N SER A 286 24.54 -25.05 -27.84
CA SER A 286 24.93 -26.26 -28.58
C SER A 286 24.19 -27.53 -28.12
N PHE A 287 23.07 -27.35 -27.41
CA PHE A 287 22.28 -28.47 -26.90
C PHE A 287 20.76 -28.19 -27.09
N PRO A 288 19.95 -29.25 -27.30
CA PRO A 288 18.55 -29.12 -27.66
C PRO A 288 17.66 -29.06 -26.40
N ALA A 289 17.84 -28.05 -25.53
CA ALA A 289 17.02 -27.88 -24.34
C ALA A 289 15.52 -27.72 -24.70
N HIS A 290 14.68 -28.18 -23.82
CA HIS A 290 13.21 -28.07 -23.93
C HIS A 290 12.63 -28.84 -25.11
N THR A 291 13.23 -30.03 -25.37
CA THR A 291 12.81 -30.98 -26.42
C THR A 291 12.79 -32.41 -25.90
N SER A 292 12.29 -33.33 -26.72
CA SER A 292 12.27 -34.78 -26.43
C SER A 292 13.67 -35.38 -26.24
N ALA A 293 14.72 -34.74 -26.75
CA ALA A 293 16.10 -35.18 -26.54
C ALA A 293 16.49 -35.24 -25.05
N MET A 294 15.75 -34.54 -24.16
CA MET A 294 15.93 -34.58 -22.72
C MET A 294 15.30 -35.81 -22.03
N ASP A 295 14.48 -36.60 -22.75
CA ASP A 295 13.73 -37.70 -22.13
C ASP A 295 14.65 -38.76 -21.53
N GLY A 296 15.77 -39.08 -22.19
CA GLY A 296 16.74 -40.03 -21.72
C GLY A 296 17.52 -39.59 -20.47
N GLN A 297 17.44 -38.34 -20.08
CA GLN A 297 18.13 -37.75 -18.92
C GLN A 297 17.25 -37.71 -17.64
N ARG A 298 15.99 -38.17 -17.73
CA ARG A 298 15.00 -38.02 -16.65
C ARG A 298 15.43 -38.68 -15.37
N GLU A 299 15.79 -39.95 -15.42
CA GLU A 299 16.13 -40.77 -14.22
C GLU A 299 17.40 -40.23 -13.54
N GLU A 300 18.42 -39.92 -14.32
CA GLU A 300 19.68 -39.39 -13.82
C GLU A 300 19.51 -38.01 -13.20
N LEU A 301 18.75 -37.14 -13.85
CA LEU A 301 18.44 -35.79 -13.32
C LEU A 301 17.69 -35.89 -11.99
N LEU A 302 16.61 -36.70 -11.93
CA LEU A 302 15.83 -36.89 -10.72
C LEU A 302 16.65 -37.50 -9.56
N ALA A 303 17.55 -38.44 -9.85
CA ALA A 303 18.44 -39.00 -8.86
C ALA A 303 19.51 -38.03 -8.35
N ALA A 304 19.87 -37.05 -9.17
CA ALA A 304 20.86 -36.02 -8.83
C ALA A 304 20.29 -34.81 -8.08
N LEU A 305 18.97 -34.64 -8.09
CA LEU A 305 18.30 -33.58 -7.35
C LEU A 305 18.13 -33.95 -5.86
N PRO A 306 18.17 -32.93 -4.98
CA PRO A 306 17.90 -33.16 -3.56
C PRO A 306 16.43 -33.55 -3.31
N GLN A 307 16.19 -34.28 -2.22
CA GLN A 307 14.84 -34.51 -1.71
C GLN A 307 14.32 -33.26 -0.98
N SER A 308 14.08 -32.19 -1.75
CA SER A 308 13.64 -30.90 -1.27
C SER A 308 12.19 -30.62 -1.68
N ALA A 309 11.62 -29.56 -1.12
CA ALA A 309 10.30 -29.04 -1.47
C ALA A 309 10.38 -27.54 -1.68
N PHE A 310 9.48 -27.00 -2.48
CA PHE A 310 9.28 -25.56 -2.51
C PHE A 310 8.67 -25.09 -1.18
N THR A 311 9.12 -23.95 -0.70
CA THR A 311 8.61 -23.34 0.53
C THR A 311 7.70 -22.15 0.19
N ASP A 312 6.72 -21.89 1.04
CA ASP A 312 5.90 -20.69 0.93
C ASP A 312 6.75 -19.44 1.18
N SER A 313 6.51 -18.42 0.40
CA SER A 313 7.23 -17.16 0.47
C SER A 313 6.27 -15.98 0.19
N PRO A 314 6.48 -14.82 0.84
CA PRO A 314 5.76 -13.60 0.50
C PRO A 314 6.05 -13.12 -0.93
N VAL A 315 7.20 -13.50 -1.52
CA VAL A 315 7.54 -13.24 -2.91
C VAL A 315 7.10 -14.43 -3.76
N GLN A 316 6.15 -14.21 -4.66
CA GLN A 316 5.63 -15.29 -5.52
C GLN A 316 6.66 -15.66 -6.59
N PHE A 317 6.90 -16.94 -6.77
CA PHE A 317 7.70 -17.45 -7.89
C PHE A 317 6.80 -17.88 -9.05
N VAL A 318 7.02 -17.30 -10.23
CA VAL A 318 6.33 -17.64 -11.49
C VAL A 318 7.32 -18.32 -12.41
N GLY A 319 7.04 -19.57 -12.75
CA GLY A 319 7.92 -20.39 -13.59
C GLY A 319 7.40 -20.49 -15.02
N SER A 320 8.28 -20.39 -15.99
CA SER A 320 7.98 -20.56 -17.42
C SER A 320 7.83 -22.04 -17.82
N ALA A 321 8.33 -22.98 -17.04
CA ALA A 321 8.15 -24.40 -17.24
C ALA A 321 6.68 -24.83 -17.21
N THR A 322 5.88 -24.18 -16.36
CA THR A 322 4.44 -24.39 -16.24
C THR A 322 3.60 -23.21 -16.75
N GLY A 323 4.22 -22.03 -16.88
CA GLY A 323 3.55 -20.80 -17.22
C GLY A 323 2.71 -20.21 -16.09
N GLY A 324 2.98 -20.56 -14.82
CA GLY A 324 2.17 -20.16 -13.67
C GLY A 324 2.96 -20.01 -12.38
N VAL A 325 2.23 -19.67 -11.31
CA VAL A 325 2.78 -19.55 -9.96
C VAL A 325 3.14 -20.94 -9.43
N VAL A 326 4.36 -21.10 -8.92
CA VAL A 326 4.85 -22.33 -8.28
C VAL A 326 4.60 -22.22 -6.77
N THR A 327 3.95 -23.21 -6.18
CA THR A 327 3.56 -23.22 -4.77
C THR A 327 4.30 -24.33 -4.01
N ALA A 328 4.25 -24.31 -2.69
CA ALA A 328 4.83 -25.34 -1.83
C ALA A 328 4.31 -26.77 -2.11
N GLY A 329 3.09 -26.91 -2.68
CA GLY A 329 2.53 -28.20 -3.08
C GLY A 329 3.07 -28.76 -4.42
N THR A 330 3.92 -28.01 -5.12
CA THR A 330 4.51 -28.44 -6.39
C THR A 330 5.62 -29.46 -6.11
N GLU A 331 5.59 -30.60 -6.81
CA GLU A 331 6.62 -31.64 -6.68
C GLU A 331 7.97 -31.14 -7.20
N PHE A 332 8.97 -31.12 -6.33
CA PHE A 332 10.28 -30.49 -6.58
C PHE A 332 11.04 -31.11 -7.75
N GLY A 333 11.29 -32.41 -7.69
CA GLY A 333 12.04 -33.13 -8.73
C GLY A 333 11.35 -33.07 -10.10
N PRO A 334 10.07 -33.46 -10.21
CA PRO A 334 9.29 -33.36 -11.44
C PRO A 334 9.26 -31.95 -12.03
N TYR A 335 9.18 -30.92 -11.20
CA TYR A 335 9.22 -29.54 -11.67
C TYR A 335 10.54 -29.17 -12.37
N TRP A 336 11.69 -29.50 -11.74
CA TRP A 336 12.99 -29.18 -12.31
C TRP A 336 13.34 -30.02 -13.53
N TYR A 337 12.79 -31.24 -13.61
CA TYR A 337 12.82 -32.01 -14.85
C TYR A 337 11.99 -31.32 -15.95
N ALA A 338 10.76 -30.94 -15.65
CA ALA A 338 9.88 -30.20 -16.57
C ALA A 338 10.51 -28.87 -17.03
N ASN A 339 11.22 -28.18 -16.14
CA ASN A 339 11.96 -26.95 -16.49
C ASN A 339 13.05 -27.17 -17.55
N LEU A 340 13.66 -28.36 -17.61
CA LEU A 340 14.67 -28.70 -18.62
C LEU A 340 14.05 -29.31 -19.88
N ARG A 341 12.95 -30.04 -19.74
CA ARG A 341 12.34 -30.88 -20.79
C ARG A 341 11.24 -30.18 -21.58
N ASN A 342 10.33 -29.49 -20.89
CA ASN A 342 9.12 -28.95 -21.50
C ASN A 342 9.41 -27.69 -22.27
N THR A 343 8.58 -27.43 -23.31
CA THR A 343 8.55 -26.15 -23.99
C THR A 343 8.33 -25.02 -23.01
N ILE A 344 9.21 -24.05 -22.98
CA ILE A 344 9.11 -22.87 -22.13
C ILE A 344 7.90 -22.04 -22.54
N ARG A 345 7.06 -21.70 -21.57
CA ARG A 345 5.86 -20.88 -21.74
C ARG A 345 6.03 -19.53 -21.06
N PHE A 346 7.02 -18.75 -21.54
CA PHE A 346 7.27 -17.41 -21.01
C PHE A 346 6.09 -16.47 -21.27
N ASP A 347 5.43 -16.63 -22.42
CA ASP A 347 4.17 -15.96 -22.73
C ASP A 347 3.12 -16.10 -21.60
N ARG A 348 2.91 -17.33 -21.10
CA ARG A 348 1.99 -17.61 -20.00
C ARG A 348 2.52 -17.13 -18.65
N ALA A 349 3.83 -17.23 -18.41
CA ALA A 349 4.43 -16.73 -17.18
C ALA A 349 4.26 -15.21 -17.04
N VAL A 350 4.42 -14.45 -18.13
CA VAL A 350 4.14 -13.01 -18.16
C VAL A 350 2.66 -12.73 -17.91
N GLN A 351 1.74 -13.46 -18.56
CA GLN A 351 0.30 -13.33 -18.30
C GLN A 351 -0.07 -13.65 -16.86
N SER A 352 0.55 -14.68 -16.28
CA SER A 352 0.39 -15.02 -14.86
C SER A 352 0.88 -13.89 -13.94
N ALA A 353 2.03 -13.31 -14.25
CA ALA A 353 2.58 -12.17 -13.50
C ALA A 353 1.67 -10.94 -13.58
N LEU A 354 1.14 -10.63 -14.78
CA LEU A 354 0.14 -9.56 -14.98
C LEU A 354 -1.14 -9.85 -14.18
N GLY A 355 -1.63 -11.08 -14.23
CA GLY A 355 -2.77 -11.54 -13.43
C GLY A 355 -2.54 -11.43 -11.92
N CYS A 356 -1.28 -11.51 -11.47
CA CYS A 356 -0.86 -11.23 -10.10
C CYS A 356 -0.74 -9.72 -9.80
N GLY A 357 -1.00 -8.82 -10.74
CA GLY A 357 -0.94 -7.37 -10.58
C GLY A 357 0.45 -6.76 -10.81
N ALA A 358 1.37 -7.46 -11.47
CA ALA A 358 2.64 -6.88 -11.86
C ALA A 358 2.43 -5.74 -12.88
N GLY A 359 3.13 -4.64 -12.67
CA GLY A 359 3.13 -3.49 -13.58
C GLY A 359 4.49 -2.79 -13.59
N THR A 360 5.46 -3.36 -12.88
CA THR A 360 6.87 -2.98 -12.96
C THR A 360 7.69 -4.25 -13.17
N PHE A 361 8.42 -4.34 -14.26
CA PHE A 361 9.23 -5.50 -14.62
C PHE A 361 10.69 -5.08 -14.73
N LEU A 362 11.54 -5.72 -13.93
CA LEU A 362 12.97 -5.42 -13.82
C LEU A 362 13.77 -6.65 -14.23
N GLU A 363 14.49 -6.57 -15.36
CA GLU A 363 15.25 -7.70 -15.86
C GLU A 363 16.65 -7.76 -15.24
N MET A 364 16.98 -8.89 -14.63
CA MET A 364 18.24 -9.16 -13.94
C MET A 364 19.24 -9.77 -14.92
N SER A 365 19.77 -8.94 -15.83
CA SER A 365 20.67 -9.37 -16.91
C SER A 365 21.72 -8.32 -17.27
N ALA A 366 22.81 -8.75 -17.89
CA ALA A 366 23.83 -7.87 -18.43
C ALA A 366 23.37 -7.12 -19.69
N HIS A 367 22.36 -7.65 -20.38
CA HIS A 367 21.69 -7.03 -21.52
C HIS A 367 20.26 -7.56 -21.61
N PRO A 368 19.24 -6.70 -21.69
CA PRO A 368 17.86 -7.14 -21.69
C PRO A 368 17.53 -8.04 -22.88
N ALA A 369 16.97 -9.20 -22.62
CA ALA A 369 16.59 -10.18 -23.64
C ALA A 369 15.07 -10.47 -23.66
N LEU A 370 14.38 -10.20 -22.56
CA LEU A 370 12.97 -10.55 -22.35
C LEU A 370 12.02 -9.37 -22.27
N LEU A 371 12.52 -8.14 -22.07
CA LEU A 371 11.66 -6.96 -21.92
C LEU A 371 10.75 -6.75 -23.12
N PHE A 372 11.23 -7.03 -24.35
CA PHE A 372 10.41 -6.90 -25.54
C PHE A 372 9.23 -7.91 -25.57
N ALA A 373 9.42 -9.11 -25.00
CA ALA A 373 8.36 -10.09 -24.91
C ALA A 373 7.30 -9.69 -23.88
N ILE A 374 7.73 -8.99 -22.83
CA ILE A 374 6.83 -8.41 -21.82
C ILE A 374 6.06 -7.24 -22.42
N GLU A 375 6.73 -6.38 -23.20
CA GLU A 375 6.10 -5.25 -23.89
C GLU A 375 5.00 -5.72 -24.87
N ASP A 376 5.27 -6.76 -25.66
CA ASP A 376 4.28 -7.40 -26.54
C ASP A 376 3.04 -7.89 -25.75
N ALA A 377 3.26 -8.51 -24.58
CA ALA A 377 2.16 -8.96 -23.74
C ALA A 377 1.34 -7.81 -23.11
N LEU A 378 2.00 -6.70 -22.79
CA LEU A 378 1.36 -5.49 -22.26
C LEU A 378 0.51 -4.81 -23.33
N GLU A 379 1.00 -4.70 -24.56
CA GLU A 379 0.27 -4.14 -25.69
C GLU A 379 -1.01 -4.93 -25.97
N GLN A 380 -0.95 -6.27 -25.92
CA GLN A 380 -2.11 -7.12 -26.11
C GLN A 380 -3.13 -7.02 -24.96
N GLY A 381 -2.66 -6.81 -23.74
CA GLY A 381 -3.49 -6.72 -22.54
C GLY A 381 -4.05 -5.33 -22.25
N LEU A 382 -3.81 -4.30 -23.08
CA LEU A 382 -4.18 -2.89 -22.87
C LEU A 382 -3.65 -2.30 -21.54
N ALA A 383 -2.59 -2.86 -21.00
CA ALA A 383 -1.96 -2.35 -19.77
C ALA A 383 -0.95 -1.23 -20.11
N VAL A 384 -1.44 -0.01 -20.28
CA VAL A 384 -0.73 1.13 -20.88
C VAL A 384 0.36 1.74 -20.00
N ASP A 385 0.40 1.47 -18.70
CA ASP A 385 1.26 2.20 -17.75
C ASP A 385 2.31 1.31 -17.04
N ALA A 386 2.82 0.26 -17.68
CA ALA A 386 3.86 -0.57 -17.08
C ALA A 386 5.25 0.11 -17.13
N VAL A 387 6.10 -0.22 -16.15
CA VAL A 387 7.51 0.16 -16.14
C VAL A 387 8.36 -1.04 -16.52
N LEU A 388 9.15 -0.90 -17.56
CA LEU A 388 10.11 -1.91 -18.00
C LEU A 388 11.53 -1.36 -17.84
N ALA A 389 12.40 -2.05 -17.11
CA ALA A 389 13.79 -1.65 -16.95
C ALA A 389 14.73 -2.86 -16.94
N GLY A 390 15.88 -2.71 -17.59
CA GLY A 390 16.97 -3.66 -17.54
C GLY A 390 18.07 -3.23 -16.58
N SER A 391 18.84 -4.19 -16.07
CA SER A 391 19.94 -3.93 -15.14
C SER A 391 21.22 -3.49 -15.84
N GLY A 392 21.43 -3.90 -17.08
CA GLY A 392 22.61 -3.58 -17.87
C GLY A 392 22.28 -3.34 -19.33
N HIS A 393 23.29 -2.90 -20.08
CA HIS A 393 23.28 -2.85 -21.55
C HIS A 393 24.74 -3.03 -22.03
N ARG A 394 24.92 -3.83 -23.11
CA ARG A 394 26.26 -4.23 -23.57
C ARG A 394 27.19 -3.05 -23.87
N ASP A 395 26.62 -1.96 -24.39
CA ASP A 395 27.36 -0.80 -24.91
C ASP A 395 27.29 0.42 -23.96
N GLU A 396 26.77 0.23 -22.73
CA GLU A 396 26.63 1.31 -21.74
C GLU A 396 27.30 0.92 -20.42
N PRO A 397 27.85 1.87 -19.64
CA PRO A 397 28.36 1.61 -18.30
C PRO A 397 27.27 1.01 -17.41
N VAL A 398 27.58 -0.10 -16.73
CA VAL A 398 26.61 -0.84 -15.92
C VAL A 398 26.04 0.01 -14.79
N THR A 399 26.86 0.84 -14.15
CA THR A 399 26.43 1.72 -13.05
C THR A 399 25.43 2.77 -13.53
N GLU A 400 25.66 3.36 -14.70
CA GLU A 400 24.75 4.37 -15.26
C GLU A 400 23.43 3.76 -15.71
N ARG A 401 23.47 2.62 -16.40
CA ARG A 401 22.28 1.93 -16.88
C ARG A 401 21.42 1.42 -15.75
N LEU A 402 22.06 0.76 -14.77
CA LEU A 402 21.39 0.26 -13.56
C LEU A 402 20.73 1.40 -12.78
N THR A 403 21.45 2.51 -12.58
CA THR A 403 20.91 3.69 -11.90
C THR A 403 19.73 4.29 -12.65
N ALA A 404 19.81 4.40 -13.98
CA ALA A 404 18.70 4.90 -14.79
C ALA A 404 17.45 4.04 -14.61
N GLY A 405 17.61 2.72 -14.64
CA GLY A 405 16.53 1.76 -14.38
C GLY A 405 15.94 1.89 -12.96
N ILE A 406 16.81 1.97 -11.95
CA ILE A 406 16.39 2.17 -10.56
C ILE A 406 15.57 3.44 -10.41
N VAL A 407 16.04 4.56 -10.95
CA VAL A 407 15.34 5.84 -10.85
C VAL A 407 14.03 5.82 -11.64
N ALA A 408 14.00 5.19 -12.81
CA ALA A 408 12.77 5.04 -13.60
C ALA A 408 11.70 4.22 -12.85
N ALA A 409 12.08 3.11 -12.24
CA ALA A 409 11.17 2.30 -11.43
C ALA A 409 10.72 3.04 -10.15
N ALA A 410 11.66 3.66 -9.44
CA ALA A 410 11.39 4.36 -8.19
C ALA A 410 10.51 5.60 -8.38
N VAL A 411 10.71 6.39 -9.46
CA VAL A 411 9.86 7.57 -9.72
C VAL A 411 8.43 7.19 -10.10
N ALA A 412 8.23 6.00 -10.63
CA ALA A 412 6.92 5.48 -10.95
C ALA A 412 6.11 5.08 -9.71
N ASP A 413 6.79 4.74 -8.62
CA ASP A 413 6.15 4.41 -7.34
C ASP A 413 5.98 5.68 -6.48
N PRO A 414 4.72 6.13 -6.21
CA PRO A 414 4.49 7.28 -5.34
C PRO A 414 4.88 7.04 -3.87
N GLY A 415 5.00 5.78 -3.46
CA GLY A 415 5.39 5.38 -2.10
C GLY A 415 6.90 5.21 -1.90
N TYR A 416 7.70 5.38 -2.96
CA TYR A 416 9.13 5.15 -2.85
C TYR A 416 9.84 6.15 -1.93
N ARG A 417 10.68 5.65 -1.04
CA ARG A 417 11.33 6.42 0.03
C ARG A 417 12.68 6.97 -0.42
N TRP A 418 12.67 8.06 -1.17
CA TRP A 418 13.89 8.71 -1.66
C TRP A 418 14.87 9.13 -0.55
N ALA A 419 14.36 9.45 0.64
CA ALA A 419 15.18 9.84 1.78
C ALA A 419 16.14 8.73 2.23
N ASP A 420 15.81 7.46 1.99
CA ASP A 420 16.66 6.33 2.38
C ASP A 420 17.96 6.23 1.54
N LEU A 421 17.98 6.90 0.39
CA LEU A 421 19.17 7.03 -0.46
C LEU A 421 20.05 8.25 -0.12
N LEU A 422 19.63 9.05 0.87
CA LEU A 422 20.34 10.29 1.23
C LEU A 422 21.10 10.10 2.54
N THR A 423 22.38 10.44 2.54
CA THR A 423 23.24 10.47 3.75
C THR A 423 23.54 11.91 4.13
N GLY A 424 23.35 12.24 5.38
CA GLY A 424 23.82 13.50 5.96
C GLY A 424 22.74 14.20 6.79
N ASP A 425 23.18 15.06 7.71
CA ASP A 425 22.30 15.95 8.47
C ASP A 425 21.63 16.93 7.52
N SER A 426 20.31 16.89 7.47
CA SER A 426 19.52 17.85 6.70
C SER A 426 19.46 19.19 7.46
N ARG A 427 20.50 20.00 7.32
CA ARG A 427 20.40 21.39 7.79
C ARG A 427 19.50 22.17 6.85
N PRO A 428 18.49 22.91 7.37
CA PRO A 428 17.65 23.72 6.53
C PRO A 428 18.46 24.73 5.71
N LEU A 429 18.25 24.75 4.40
CA LEU A 429 18.87 25.72 3.52
C LEU A 429 18.13 27.05 3.64
N ARG A 430 18.82 28.09 4.15
CA ARG A 430 18.21 29.41 4.33
C ARG A 430 17.87 30.03 2.97
N GLY A 431 16.63 30.50 2.83
CA GLY A 431 16.17 31.13 1.59
C GLY A 431 15.90 30.14 0.45
N PHE A 432 15.95 28.82 0.70
CA PHE A 432 15.56 27.84 -0.31
C PHE A 432 14.09 28.01 -0.69
N PRO A 433 13.72 27.94 -1.99
CA PRO A 433 12.35 28.17 -2.41
C PRO A 433 11.39 27.12 -1.83
N GLY A 434 10.24 27.58 -1.38
CA GLY A 434 9.15 26.68 -0.98
C GLY A 434 8.61 25.87 -2.16
N ALA A 435 7.87 24.80 -1.87
CA ALA A 435 7.19 24.06 -2.92
C ALA A 435 6.19 24.97 -3.64
N PRO A 436 6.20 25.03 -4.99
CA PRO A 436 5.30 25.90 -5.73
C PRO A 436 3.85 25.45 -5.53
N MET A 437 3.00 26.44 -5.30
CA MET A 437 1.56 26.23 -5.17
C MET A 437 0.84 26.80 -6.38
N ARG A 438 -0.32 26.25 -6.69
CA ARG A 438 -1.22 26.83 -7.67
C ARG A 438 -1.79 28.13 -7.12
N ALA A 439 -1.65 29.20 -7.87
CA ALA A 439 -2.21 30.51 -7.50
C ALA A 439 -3.70 30.57 -7.89
N ASP A 440 -4.53 29.83 -7.16
CA ASP A 440 -5.97 29.91 -7.33
C ASP A 440 -6.51 31.08 -6.49
N HIS A 441 -7.36 31.89 -7.06
CA HIS A 441 -7.98 33.01 -6.36
C HIS A 441 -9.12 32.48 -5.47
N LEU A 442 -8.81 32.22 -4.20
CA LEU A 442 -9.75 31.64 -3.23
C LEU A 442 -10.36 32.69 -2.28
N TRP A 443 -10.24 33.97 -2.60
CA TRP A 443 -10.87 34.98 -1.78
C TRP A 443 -12.39 34.85 -1.85
N ALA A 444 -13.02 34.84 -0.68
CA ALA A 444 -14.47 34.91 -0.60
C ALA A 444 -14.95 36.17 -1.29
N ARG A 445 -15.73 36.04 -2.33
CA ARG A 445 -16.46 37.16 -2.91
C ARG A 445 -17.68 37.44 -2.04
N PRO A 446 -18.09 38.74 -1.87
CA PRO A 446 -19.28 39.04 -1.09
C PRO A 446 -20.59 38.68 -1.84
N GLU A 447 -20.51 37.89 -2.88
CA GLU A 447 -21.68 37.31 -3.53
C GLU A 447 -22.21 36.16 -2.67
N PRO A 448 -23.51 36.12 -2.37
CA PRO A 448 -24.09 35.00 -1.67
C PRO A 448 -23.80 33.71 -2.44
N LEU A 449 -23.34 32.70 -1.74
CA LEU A 449 -23.21 31.38 -2.34
C LEU A 449 -24.58 31.01 -2.96
N PRO A 450 -24.61 30.44 -4.18
CA PRO A 450 -25.85 29.94 -4.73
C PRO A 450 -26.46 28.96 -3.71
N PRO A 451 -27.77 29.06 -3.46
CA PRO A 451 -28.39 28.14 -2.52
C PRO A 451 -28.07 26.72 -2.95
N VAL A 452 -27.57 25.92 -2.00
CA VAL A 452 -27.35 24.50 -2.24
C VAL A 452 -28.71 23.87 -2.55
N ALA A 453 -28.89 23.43 -3.77
CA ALA A 453 -30.13 22.79 -4.18
C ALA A 453 -30.21 21.40 -3.57
N GLY A 454 -30.87 21.30 -2.41
CA GLY A 454 -31.14 20.04 -1.74
C GLY A 454 -30.18 19.68 -0.60
N LEU A 455 -30.44 18.56 0.04
CA LEU A 455 -29.64 18.00 1.12
C LEU A 455 -28.50 17.19 0.53
N THR A 456 -27.27 17.52 0.92
CA THR A 456 -26.10 16.71 0.59
C THR A 456 -25.89 15.67 1.69
N VAL A 457 -25.94 14.42 1.33
CA VAL A 457 -25.75 13.28 2.25
C VAL A 457 -24.42 12.61 1.94
N THR A 458 -23.60 12.41 2.96
CA THR A 458 -22.41 11.58 2.89
C THR A 458 -22.68 10.29 3.62
N ALA A 459 -22.46 9.17 2.96
CA ALA A 459 -22.61 7.85 3.55
C ALA A 459 -21.26 7.29 3.96
N GLU A 460 -21.21 6.69 5.14
CA GLU A 460 -20.14 5.85 5.59
C GLU A 460 -20.40 4.42 5.11
N THR A 461 -19.44 3.84 4.39
CA THR A 461 -19.53 2.48 3.88
C THR A 461 -18.26 1.72 4.15
N TRP A 462 -18.39 0.42 4.37
CA TRP A 462 -17.27 -0.50 4.51
C TRP A 462 -17.20 -1.39 3.27
N ARG A 463 -16.12 -1.27 2.51
CA ARG A 463 -15.93 -2.07 1.29
C ARG A 463 -14.86 -3.12 1.48
N LEU A 464 -15.11 -4.30 0.92
CA LEU A 464 -14.11 -5.35 0.85
C LEU A 464 -12.88 -4.82 0.13
N GLY A 465 -11.78 -4.75 0.85
CA GLY A 465 -10.49 -4.28 0.37
C GLY A 465 -9.51 -5.43 0.24
N ARG A 466 -8.39 -5.13 -0.37
CA ARG A 466 -7.17 -5.93 -0.24
C ARG A 466 -6.18 -5.12 0.56
N VAL A 467 -5.33 -5.79 1.33
CA VAL A 467 -4.14 -5.12 1.87
C VAL A 467 -3.39 -4.60 0.65
N ASP A 468 -3.22 -3.28 0.56
CA ASP A 468 -2.33 -2.72 -0.44
C ASP A 468 -0.96 -3.30 -0.13
N ARG A 469 -0.41 -4.02 -1.11
CA ARG A 469 0.87 -4.69 -0.88
C ARG A 469 1.93 -3.66 -0.54
N PRO A 470 2.86 -4.03 0.34
CA PRO A 470 3.89 -3.11 0.78
C PRO A 470 4.63 -2.58 -0.44
N THR A 471 4.64 -1.26 -0.59
CA THR A 471 5.47 -0.54 -1.55
C THR A 471 6.94 -0.48 -1.07
N GLY A 472 7.26 -1.16 0.03
CA GLY A 472 8.61 -1.24 0.56
C GLY A 472 8.77 -2.43 1.50
N HIS A 473 9.79 -3.22 1.29
CA HIS A 473 10.21 -4.32 2.16
C HIS A 473 11.24 -3.85 3.20
N HIS A 474 11.17 -2.59 3.59
CA HIS A 474 12.00 -2.11 4.68
C HIS A 474 11.54 -2.79 5.96
N SER A 475 12.51 -3.26 6.72
CA SER A 475 12.28 -3.62 8.09
C SER A 475 11.67 -2.41 8.83
N ARG A 476 10.55 -2.63 9.52
CA ARG A 476 9.86 -1.61 10.29
C ARG A 476 10.30 -1.69 11.74
N GLN A 477 10.56 -0.54 12.33
CA GLN A 477 10.80 -0.40 13.76
C GLN A 477 9.43 -0.18 14.44
N VAL A 478 8.90 -1.22 15.06
CA VAL A 478 7.53 -1.22 15.60
C VAL A 478 7.54 -1.17 17.12
N ALA A 479 6.77 -0.27 17.68
CA ALA A 479 6.44 -0.28 19.11
C ALA A 479 4.96 -0.59 19.30
N VAL A 480 4.65 -1.44 20.30
CA VAL A 480 3.28 -1.79 20.68
C VAL A 480 3.02 -1.28 22.09
N LEU A 481 2.07 -0.37 22.22
CA LEU A 481 1.58 0.17 23.48
C LEU A 481 0.25 -0.49 23.83
N ASP A 482 0.16 -1.06 25.02
CA ASP A 482 -1.08 -1.61 25.55
C ASP A 482 -1.73 -0.57 26.48
N LEU A 483 -2.82 0.03 26.02
CA LEU A 483 -3.55 1.06 26.77
C LEU A 483 -4.37 0.49 27.94
N GLY A 484 -4.55 -0.84 27.98
CA GLY A 484 -5.25 -1.56 29.05
C GLY A 484 -4.34 -2.24 30.08
N GLY A 485 -3.01 -2.18 29.87
CA GLY A 485 -2.02 -2.64 30.86
C GLY A 485 -1.86 -4.15 30.99
N SER A 486 -2.12 -4.96 30.00
CA SER A 486 -1.87 -6.41 29.85
C SER A 486 -3.01 -7.14 29.15
N THR A 487 -3.53 -6.53 28.07
CA THR A 487 -4.62 -7.15 27.32
C THR A 487 -4.14 -8.39 26.55
N PRO A 488 -4.98 -9.43 26.43
CA PRO A 488 -4.65 -10.61 25.63
C PRO A 488 -4.34 -10.25 24.15
N HIS A 489 -5.10 -9.32 23.58
CA HIS A 489 -4.93 -8.86 22.20
C HIS A 489 -3.59 -8.15 21.98
N ALA A 490 -3.17 -7.29 22.88
CA ALA A 490 -1.86 -6.63 22.77
C ALA A 490 -0.71 -7.63 22.84
N ARG A 491 -0.84 -8.64 23.71
CA ARG A 491 0.17 -9.70 23.83
C ARG A 491 0.23 -10.55 22.58
N ALA A 492 -0.91 -11.01 22.06
CA ALA A 492 -1.00 -11.83 20.87
C ALA A 492 -0.50 -11.08 19.62
N LEU A 493 -0.91 -9.81 19.47
CA LEU A 493 -0.46 -8.97 18.36
C LEU A 493 1.04 -8.67 18.43
N ARG A 494 1.58 -8.42 19.63
CA ARG A 494 3.02 -8.25 19.83
C ARG A 494 3.79 -9.52 19.43
N GLY A 495 3.26 -10.70 19.74
CA GLY A 495 3.83 -11.99 19.32
C GLY A 495 3.83 -12.11 17.79
N ALA A 496 2.68 -11.91 17.15
CA ALA A 496 2.57 -11.99 15.70
C ALA A 496 3.46 -10.97 14.95
N LEU A 497 3.64 -9.78 15.52
CA LEU A 497 4.56 -8.78 14.97
C LEU A 497 6.03 -9.19 15.20
N ALA A 498 6.38 -9.77 16.35
CA ALA A 498 7.73 -10.25 16.63
C ALA A 498 8.16 -11.38 15.68
N ASP A 499 7.22 -12.26 15.33
CA ASP A 499 7.47 -13.37 14.40
C ASP A 499 7.52 -12.92 12.93
N HIS A 500 7.12 -11.67 12.65
CA HIS A 500 7.05 -11.19 11.27
C HIS A 500 8.44 -10.76 10.77
N PRO A 501 8.94 -11.28 9.61
CA PRO A 501 10.33 -11.10 9.14
C PRO A 501 10.71 -9.66 8.82
N ARG A 502 9.73 -8.75 8.68
CA ARG A 502 9.96 -7.32 8.41
C ARG A 502 9.88 -6.45 9.65
N VAL A 503 9.72 -7.02 10.83
CA VAL A 503 9.51 -6.26 12.07
C VAL A 503 10.70 -6.39 13.00
N HIS A 504 11.13 -5.26 13.54
CA HIS A 504 11.96 -5.18 14.73
C HIS A 504 11.17 -4.47 15.80
N LEU A 505 10.86 -5.16 16.89
CA LEU A 505 10.25 -4.52 18.04
C LEU A 505 11.28 -3.63 18.73
N VAL A 506 10.89 -2.40 19.01
CA VAL A 506 11.73 -1.36 19.61
C VAL A 506 10.96 -0.59 20.67
N ASP A 507 11.66 0.26 21.41
CA ASP A 507 11.02 1.23 22.28
C ASP A 507 10.27 2.31 21.48
N PRO A 508 9.20 2.91 22.03
CA PRO A 508 8.37 3.87 21.31
C PRO A 508 9.15 5.05 20.72
N ALA A 509 10.19 5.52 21.39
CA ALA A 509 11.03 6.65 20.94
C ALA A 509 11.77 6.35 19.63
N ASP A 510 12.08 5.08 19.35
CA ASP A 510 12.84 4.63 18.17
C ASP A 510 11.94 4.09 17.06
N ALA A 511 10.63 3.97 17.31
CA ALA A 511 9.69 3.38 16.39
C ALA A 511 9.41 4.29 15.18
N ASP A 512 9.32 3.70 13.99
CA ASP A 512 8.74 4.34 12.82
C ASP A 512 7.24 4.05 12.65
N LEU A 513 6.76 3.02 13.36
CA LEU A 513 5.37 2.61 13.44
C LEU A 513 4.98 2.36 14.89
N LEU A 514 4.03 3.13 15.40
CA LEU A 514 3.49 3.01 16.76
C LEU A 514 2.11 2.34 16.69
N VAL A 515 1.91 1.30 17.48
CA VAL A 515 0.64 0.57 17.58
C VAL A 515 0.10 0.70 18.99
N ALA A 516 -0.97 1.46 19.18
CA ALA A 516 -1.71 1.57 20.42
C ALA A 516 -2.87 0.57 20.40
N VAL A 517 -2.93 -0.31 21.40
CA VAL A 517 -4.01 -1.31 21.52
C VAL A 517 -4.98 -0.86 22.61
N ALA A 518 -6.25 -0.72 22.22
CA ALA A 518 -7.32 -0.29 23.13
C ALA A 518 -7.52 -1.26 24.30
N PRO A 519 -7.98 -0.79 25.47
CA PRO A 519 -8.34 -1.64 26.59
C PRO A 519 -9.46 -2.63 26.20
N ALA A 520 -9.35 -3.88 26.61
CA ALA A 520 -10.35 -4.92 26.27
C ALA A 520 -11.58 -4.90 27.20
N ASP A 521 -11.45 -4.30 28.37
CA ASP A 521 -12.40 -4.34 29.49
C ASP A 521 -13.24 -3.06 29.62
N MET A 522 -13.57 -2.42 28.51
CA MET A 522 -14.44 -1.24 28.50
C MET A 522 -15.91 -1.64 28.75
N ALA A 523 -16.65 -0.76 29.42
CA ALA A 523 -18.05 -1.04 29.76
C ALA A 523 -18.93 -1.16 28.49
N ALA A 524 -19.77 -2.18 28.43
CA ALA A 524 -20.60 -2.46 27.26
C ALA A 524 -21.89 -1.60 27.16
N ASP A 525 -22.32 -1.02 28.27
CA ASP A 525 -23.46 -0.09 28.31
C ASP A 525 -23.00 1.34 28.04
N VAL A 526 -23.73 2.08 27.19
CA VAL A 526 -23.31 3.43 26.77
C VAL A 526 -23.18 4.40 27.96
N VAL A 527 -24.11 4.35 28.92
CA VAL A 527 -24.07 5.26 30.09
C VAL A 527 -22.94 4.87 31.06
N ALA A 528 -22.75 3.56 31.31
CA ALA A 528 -21.66 3.06 32.13
C ALA A 528 -20.28 3.38 31.53
N THR A 529 -20.18 3.36 30.19
CA THR A 529 -18.96 3.71 29.45
C THR A 529 -18.46 5.13 29.75
N LEU A 530 -19.34 6.07 30.06
CA LEU A 530 -18.96 7.46 30.28
C LEU A 530 -18.03 7.64 31.53
N SER A 531 -18.37 6.99 32.62
CA SER A 531 -17.55 7.06 33.84
C SER A 531 -16.23 6.31 33.65
N ASP A 532 -16.26 5.16 32.99
CA ASP A 532 -15.07 4.39 32.68
C ASP A 532 -14.13 5.17 31.72
N LEU A 533 -14.66 5.73 30.64
CA LEU A 533 -13.88 6.52 29.69
C LEU A 533 -13.29 7.79 30.34
N ALA A 534 -14.06 8.50 31.15
CA ALA A 534 -13.60 9.67 31.89
C ALA A 534 -12.42 9.31 32.81
N HIS A 535 -12.57 8.25 33.60
CA HIS A 535 -11.50 7.77 34.48
C HIS A 535 -10.23 7.37 33.68
N ARG A 536 -10.39 6.69 32.54
CA ARG A 536 -9.25 6.29 31.72
C ARG A 536 -8.56 7.48 31.07
N VAL A 537 -9.31 8.51 30.64
CA VAL A 537 -8.72 9.75 30.12
C VAL A 537 -7.87 10.45 31.19
N ASP A 538 -8.39 10.59 32.40
CA ASP A 538 -7.63 11.15 33.53
C ASP A 538 -6.42 10.28 33.91
N SER A 539 -6.49 8.97 33.66
CA SER A 539 -5.40 8.02 33.83
C SER A 539 -4.41 7.97 32.65
N GLY A 540 -4.57 8.81 31.63
CA GLY A 540 -3.64 8.94 30.52
C GLY A 540 -3.96 8.07 29.29
N LEU A 541 -5.21 7.71 29.07
CA LEU A 541 -5.65 6.90 27.89
C LEU A 541 -5.14 7.46 26.56
N LEU A 542 -5.07 8.79 26.41
CA LEU A 542 -4.56 9.46 25.22
C LEU A 542 -3.04 9.72 25.25
N GLY A 543 -2.35 9.30 26.31
CA GLY A 543 -0.91 9.51 26.52
C GLY A 543 -0.02 8.74 25.51
N TYR A 544 -0.56 7.78 24.76
CA TYR A 544 0.19 7.08 23.71
C TYR A 544 0.77 8.07 22.68
N ALA A 545 0.11 9.19 22.44
CA ALA A 545 0.58 10.21 21.52
C ALA A 545 1.84 10.94 22.00
N ASP A 546 2.13 10.95 23.32
CA ASP A 546 3.38 11.50 23.86
C ASP A 546 4.59 10.60 23.54
N SER A 547 4.33 9.35 23.17
CA SER A 547 5.34 8.38 22.77
C SER A 547 5.74 8.48 21.30
N ILE A 548 5.16 9.42 20.54
CA ILE A 548 5.46 9.63 19.12
C ILE A 548 6.85 10.25 18.99
N GLY A 549 7.84 9.42 18.63
CA GLY A 549 9.22 9.85 18.40
C GLY A 549 9.40 10.58 17.07
N SER A 550 10.53 11.23 16.88
CA SER A 550 10.86 11.95 15.65
C SER A 550 10.93 11.08 14.39
N ARG A 551 11.11 9.77 14.56
CA ARG A 551 11.13 8.77 13.48
C ARG A 551 9.76 8.23 13.13
N CYS A 552 8.79 8.38 14.02
CA CYS A 552 7.45 7.83 13.85
C CYS A 552 6.74 8.45 12.64
N ARG A 553 6.22 7.60 11.77
CA ARG A 553 5.48 7.99 10.56
C ARG A 553 4.03 7.54 10.62
N ASP A 554 3.80 6.39 11.20
CA ASP A 554 2.49 5.76 11.25
C ASP A 554 2.10 5.47 12.70
N VAL A 555 0.89 5.89 13.07
CA VAL A 555 0.31 5.66 14.39
C VAL A 555 -1.01 4.91 14.21
N TRP A 556 -1.05 3.68 14.67
CA TRP A 556 -2.24 2.85 14.62
C TRP A 556 -2.93 2.79 15.97
N LEU A 557 -4.24 2.94 15.96
CA LEU A 557 -5.09 2.46 17.04
C LEU A 557 -5.70 1.12 16.64
N VAL A 558 -5.59 0.13 17.49
CA VAL A 558 -6.26 -1.17 17.35
C VAL A 558 -7.40 -1.26 18.35
N THR A 559 -8.61 -1.46 17.87
CA THR A 559 -9.83 -1.63 18.66
C THR A 559 -10.46 -3.00 18.44
N VAL A 560 -11.43 -3.35 19.24
CA VAL A 560 -12.21 -4.58 19.12
C VAL A 560 -13.70 -4.25 19.10
N GLY A 561 -14.34 -4.41 17.95
CA GLY A 561 -15.77 -4.15 17.78
C GLY A 561 -16.17 -2.68 17.90
N ALA A 562 -15.28 -1.74 17.59
CA ALA A 562 -15.57 -0.30 17.56
C ALA A 562 -16.52 0.09 16.42
N GLU A 563 -16.54 -0.71 15.36
CA GLU A 563 -17.28 -0.39 14.13
C GLU A 563 -18.21 -1.54 13.73
N THR A 564 -19.37 -1.19 13.22
CA THR A 564 -20.29 -2.14 12.55
C THR A 564 -19.95 -2.14 11.07
N VAL A 565 -19.30 -3.20 10.61
CA VAL A 565 -18.70 -3.31 9.26
C VAL A 565 -19.58 -4.12 8.32
N THR A 566 -20.15 -5.20 8.82
CA THR A 566 -21.04 -6.09 8.09
C THR A 566 -22.39 -6.18 8.78
N ALA A 567 -23.38 -6.66 8.07
CA ALA A 567 -24.73 -6.84 8.64
C ALA A 567 -24.78 -7.87 9.78
N ASP A 568 -23.80 -8.75 9.86
CA ASP A 568 -23.71 -9.79 10.88
C ASP A 568 -22.94 -9.32 12.15
N ASP A 569 -22.36 -8.12 12.11
CA ASP A 569 -21.65 -7.58 13.27
C ASP A 569 -22.62 -7.19 14.38
N PRO A 570 -22.27 -7.42 15.64
CA PRO A 570 -23.03 -6.85 16.75
C PRO A 570 -22.94 -5.31 16.72
N PRO A 571 -23.84 -4.62 17.44
CA PRO A 571 -23.74 -3.17 17.63
C PRO A 571 -22.35 -2.80 18.18
N ALA A 572 -21.82 -1.67 17.70
CA ALA A 572 -20.50 -1.20 18.08
C ALA A 572 -20.33 -1.08 19.61
N ASP A 573 -19.15 -1.46 20.11
CA ASP A 573 -18.79 -1.26 21.51
C ASP A 573 -18.62 0.24 21.79
N PRO A 574 -19.36 0.82 22.76
CA PRO A 574 -19.35 2.27 22.99
C PRO A 574 -17.96 2.83 23.30
N GLY A 575 -17.21 2.14 24.17
CA GLY A 575 -15.91 2.60 24.62
C GLY A 575 -14.88 2.56 23.50
N GLN A 576 -14.88 1.46 22.76
CA GLN A 576 -14.00 1.28 21.61
C GLN A 576 -14.32 2.30 20.50
N ALA A 577 -15.61 2.53 20.20
CA ALA A 577 -16.05 3.50 19.20
C ALA A 577 -15.71 4.94 19.61
N ALA A 578 -15.88 5.30 20.88
CA ALA A 578 -15.51 6.61 21.41
C ALA A 578 -14.00 6.84 21.30
N LEU A 579 -13.18 5.84 21.67
CA LEU A 579 -11.72 5.92 21.56
C LEU A 579 -11.27 6.05 20.10
N ALA A 580 -11.88 5.34 19.16
CA ALA A 580 -11.60 5.48 17.73
C ALA A 580 -11.90 6.92 17.24
N ALA A 581 -13.00 7.53 17.67
CA ALA A 581 -13.32 8.93 17.34
C ALA A 581 -12.32 9.93 17.98
N MET A 582 -11.88 9.67 19.22
CA MET A 582 -10.82 10.48 19.85
C MET A 582 -9.51 10.37 19.08
N HIS A 583 -9.12 9.17 18.68
CA HIS A 583 -7.88 8.92 17.91
C HIS A 583 -7.85 9.69 16.58
N ARG A 584 -8.98 9.74 15.87
CA ARG A 584 -9.12 10.56 14.64
C ARG A 584 -8.84 12.04 14.94
N SER A 585 -9.37 12.55 16.07
CA SER A 585 -9.16 13.94 16.48
C SER A 585 -7.71 14.23 16.89
N VAL A 586 -7.08 13.31 17.64
CA VAL A 586 -5.67 13.42 18.04
C VAL A 586 -4.77 13.51 16.80
N GLY A 587 -5.09 12.81 15.73
CA GLY A 587 -4.34 12.86 14.47
C GLY A 587 -4.22 14.26 13.86
N PHE A 588 -5.17 15.15 14.09
CA PHE A 588 -5.09 16.55 13.61
C PHE A 588 -4.06 17.40 14.36
N GLU A 589 -3.60 16.93 15.52
CA GLU A 589 -2.53 17.60 16.28
C GLU A 589 -1.14 17.15 15.82
N HIS A 590 -1.05 16.08 15.01
CA HIS A 590 0.18 15.47 14.52
C HIS A 590 0.24 15.45 12.98
N PRO A 591 0.40 16.60 12.32
CA PRO A 591 0.30 16.70 10.85
C PRO A 591 1.41 15.97 10.10
N ASP A 592 2.51 15.63 10.75
CA ASP A 592 3.64 14.92 10.16
C ASP A 592 3.52 13.39 10.25
N GLN A 593 2.57 12.90 11.02
CA GLN A 593 2.27 11.49 11.20
C GLN A 593 0.97 11.11 10.49
N ARG A 594 0.86 9.85 10.09
CA ARG A 594 -0.38 9.28 9.57
C ARG A 594 -1.05 8.49 10.68
N PHE A 595 -2.24 8.90 11.04
CA PHE A 595 -3.06 8.22 12.03
C PHE A 595 -4.00 7.25 11.31
N HIS A 596 -4.00 6.01 11.78
CA HIS A 596 -4.70 4.88 11.19
C HIS A 596 -5.51 4.14 12.25
N HIS A 597 -6.57 3.48 11.84
CA HIS A 597 -7.40 2.69 12.73
C HIS A 597 -7.60 1.28 12.18
N LEU A 598 -7.39 0.27 13.02
CA LEU A 598 -7.69 -1.14 12.75
C LEU A 598 -8.72 -1.64 13.74
N ASP A 599 -9.89 -2.03 13.26
CA ASP A 599 -10.92 -2.65 14.10
C ASP A 599 -10.97 -4.17 13.91
N LEU A 600 -10.79 -4.90 15.00
CA LEU A 600 -10.85 -6.36 15.08
C LEU A 600 -12.26 -6.84 15.42
N PRO A 601 -12.64 -8.09 15.07
CA PRO A 601 -13.94 -8.61 15.43
C PRO A 601 -14.06 -8.81 16.96
N SER A 602 -15.24 -8.53 17.52
CA SER A 602 -15.53 -8.77 18.94
C SER A 602 -15.82 -10.24 19.25
N THR A 603 -16.10 -11.05 18.23
CA THR A 603 -16.37 -12.50 18.32
C THR A 603 -15.53 -13.24 17.28
N GLY A 604 -15.12 -14.49 17.58
CA GLY A 604 -14.29 -15.30 16.68
C GLY A 604 -12.81 -15.34 17.08
N ALA A 605 -12.03 -16.16 16.38
CA ALA A 605 -10.60 -16.23 16.60
C ALA A 605 -9.92 -14.93 16.13
N ALA A 606 -9.08 -14.37 16.98
CA ALA A 606 -8.27 -13.23 16.60
C ALA A 606 -7.26 -13.67 15.53
N ALA A 607 -7.34 -13.04 14.38
CA ALA A 607 -6.44 -13.32 13.28
C ALA A 607 -5.18 -12.45 13.42
N GLU A 608 -4.36 -12.75 14.43
CA GLU A 608 -3.20 -11.93 14.80
C GLU A 608 -2.23 -11.76 13.63
N ALA A 609 -1.99 -12.81 12.86
CA ALA A 609 -1.13 -12.73 11.67
C ALA A 609 -1.73 -11.80 10.59
N ALA A 610 -3.05 -11.85 10.39
CA ALA A 610 -3.73 -10.94 9.46
C ALA A 610 -3.73 -9.50 9.99
N ALA A 611 -3.88 -9.32 11.30
CA ALA A 611 -3.78 -8.01 11.94
C ALA A 611 -2.37 -7.43 11.81
N ALA A 612 -1.32 -8.22 12.06
CA ALA A 612 0.06 -7.80 11.86
C ALA A 612 0.33 -7.39 10.41
N ALA A 613 -0.13 -8.17 9.44
CA ALA A 613 -0.03 -7.81 8.02
C ALA A 613 -0.80 -6.52 7.70
N ALA A 614 -2.01 -6.36 8.25
CA ALA A 614 -2.83 -5.16 8.05
C ALA A 614 -2.16 -3.89 8.60
N LEU A 615 -1.50 -3.98 9.76
CA LEU A 615 -0.76 -2.85 10.36
C LEU A 615 0.47 -2.44 9.56
N LEU A 616 1.16 -3.41 8.94
CA LEU A 616 2.37 -3.15 8.18
C LEU A 616 2.08 -2.60 6.78
N ASP A 617 0.98 -3.01 6.19
CA ASP A 617 0.68 -2.84 4.77
C ASP A 617 -0.64 -2.12 4.51
N GLY A 618 -1.47 -1.89 5.54
CA GLY A 618 -2.71 -1.15 5.46
C GLY A 618 -2.52 0.36 5.57
N THR A 619 -3.57 1.08 5.24
CA THR A 619 -3.63 2.55 5.36
C THR A 619 -5.02 2.99 5.77
N ASN A 620 -5.12 4.16 6.41
CA ASN A 620 -6.37 4.80 6.81
C ASN A 620 -7.16 3.99 7.86
N GLU A 621 -8.44 3.76 7.63
CA GLU A 621 -9.33 3.03 8.53
C GLU A 621 -9.75 1.72 7.90
N ILE A 622 -9.42 0.62 8.58
CA ILE A 622 -9.64 -0.74 8.13
C ILE A 622 -10.24 -1.60 9.23
N ALA A 623 -10.90 -2.66 8.84
CA ALA A 623 -11.42 -3.66 9.75
C ALA A 623 -11.18 -5.08 9.22
N LEU A 624 -11.01 -6.02 10.12
CA LEU A 624 -10.93 -7.45 9.80
C LEU A 624 -12.23 -8.14 10.23
N ARG A 625 -12.85 -8.94 9.34
CA ARG A 625 -14.07 -9.71 9.64
C ARG A 625 -14.06 -11.06 8.94
N GLY A 626 -14.73 -12.04 9.57
CA GLY A 626 -14.98 -13.38 9.02
C GLY A 626 -13.82 -14.36 9.17
N GLU A 627 -14.07 -15.63 8.81
CA GLU A 627 -13.10 -16.72 8.76
C GLU A 627 -13.14 -17.36 7.36
N PRO A 628 -12.05 -17.30 6.57
CA PRO A 628 -10.79 -16.60 6.87
C PRO A 628 -10.97 -15.06 6.94
N PRO A 629 -10.05 -14.36 7.65
CA PRO A 629 -10.16 -12.91 7.83
C PRO A 629 -10.16 -12.17 6.50
N ARG A 630 -11.14 -11.29 6.34
CA ARG A 630 -11.27 -10.39 5.19
C ARG A 630 -11.07 -8.96 5.65
N LEU A 631 -10.30 -8.20 4.89
CA LEU A 631 -10.06 -6.79 5.16
C LEU A 631 -11.18 -5.95 4.53
N TYR A 632 -11.72 -5.04 5.32
CA TYR A 632 -12.65 -4.01 4.87
C TYR A 632 -12.01 -2.64 5.04
N ARG A 633 -12.31 -1.72 4.12
CA ARG A 633 -11.88 -0.32 4.18
C ARG A 633 -13.08 0.58 4.39
N ARG A 634 -12.92 1.54 5.26
CA ARG A 634 -13.90 2.60 5.47
C ARG A 634 -13.81 3.61 4.34
N GLU A 635 -14.94 3.90 3.72
CA GLU A 635 -15.08 4.92 2.70
C GLU A 635 -16.17 5.89 3.10
N LEU A 636 -15.88 7.19 2.97
CA LEU A 636 -16.85 8.27 3.13
C LEU A 636 -17.11 8.84 1.74
N GLY A 637 -18.28 8.59 1.22
CA GLY A 637 -18.66 8.99 -0.13
C GLY A 637 -19.98 9.76 -0.16
N TRP A 638 -20.20 10.49 -1.25
CA TRP A 638 -21.49 11.12 -1.49
C TRP A 638 -22.54 10.04 -1.71
N ASP A 639 -23.62 10.10 -0.93
CA ASP A 639 -24.80 9.29 -1.19
C ASP A 639 -25.58 9.96 -2.33
N THR A 640 -25.67 9.26 -3.45
CA THR A 640 -26.44 9.71 -4.61
C THR A 640 -27.89 9.27 -4.55
N ALA A 641 -28.26 8.44 -3.57
CA ALA A 641 -29.65 8.07 -3.36
C ALA A 641 -30.45 9.31 -2.93
N PRO A 642 -31.63 9.54 -3.49
CA PRO A 642 -32.45 10.66 -3.08
C PRO A 642 -32.79 10.49 -1.59
N ALA A 643 -32.51 11.52 -0.80
CA ALA A 643 -32.94 11.56 0.59
C ALA A 643 -34.45 11.31 0.66
N ARG A 644 -34.89 10.37 1.50
CA ARG A 644 -36.28 10.16 1.79
C ARG A 644 -36.65 10.99 3.01
N PRO A 645 -37.16 12.23 2.84
CA PRO A 645 -37.52 13.05 3.96
C PRO A 645 -38.66 12.39 4.75
N TRP A 646 -38.67 12.60 6.04
CA TRP A 646 -39.83 12.23 6.82
C TRP A 646 -41.03 13.04 6.34
N THR A 647 -42.11 12.36 6.11
CA THR A 647 -43.38 13.04 5.85
C THR A 647 -43.88 13.61 7.16
N LEU A 648 -43.98 14.95 7.25
CA LEU A 648 -44.51 15.63 8.44
C LEU A 648 -46.02 15.61 8.44
N THR A 649 -46.62 14.44 8.18
CA THR A 649 -48.08 14.21 8.15
C THR A 649 -48.48 13.13 9.15
N GLY A 650 -49.75 13.06 9.46
CA GLY A 650 -50.27 12.14 10.47
C GLY A 650 -49.95 12.61 11.88
N GLY A 651 -49.98 11.75 12.84
CA GLY A 651 -49.76 12.05 14.26
C GLY A 651 -48.38 12.54 14.65
N LEU A 652 -47.39 12.66 13.70
CA LEU A 652 -45.99 13.00 14.01
C LEU A 652 -45.84 14.37 14.66
N LEU A 653 -46.65 15.36 14.28
CA LEU A 653 -46.61 16.73 14.77
C LEU A 653 -47.62 17.05 15.90
N GLU A 654 -48.28 16.05 16.46
CA GLU A 654 -49.25 16.28 17.52
C GLU A 654 -48.61 16.78 18.81
N HIS A 655 -47.50 16.16 19.24
CA HIS A 655 -46.75 16.60 20.40
C HIS A 655 -45.22 16.43 20.16
N VAL A 656 -44.59 17.51 19.86
CA VAL A 656 -43.13 17.59 19.66
C VAL A 656 -42.45 17.95 20.96
N VAL A 657 -41.45 17.18 21.38
CA VAL A 657 -40.62 17.50 22.56
C VAL A 657 -39.17 17.75 22.11
N ILE A 658 -38.65 18.90 22.48
CA ILE A 658 -37.30 19.34 22.09
C ILE A 658 -36.44 19.52 23.32
N SER A 659 -35.47 18.66 23.54
CA SER A 659 -34.45 18.91 24.58
C SER A 659 -33.35 19.84 24.04
N GLY A 660 -32.82 20.72 24.89
CA GLY A 660 -31.97 21.84 24.45
C GLY A 660 -32.75 22.92 23.72
N GLY A 661 -34.06 23.06 24.09
CA GLY A 661 -35.04 23.92 23.44
C GLY A 661 -34.69 25.43 23.39
N SER A 662 -33.88 25.94 24.31
CA SER A 662 -33.39 27.34 24.30
C SER A 662 -32.10 27.55 23.49
N GLY A 663 -31.51 26.46 22.97
CA GLY A 663 -30.32 26.53 22.14
C GLY A 663 -30.64 26.91 20.69
N VAL A 664 -29.65 27.39 19.95
CA VAL A 664 -29.80 27.79 18.53
C VAL A 664 -30.43 26.70 17.66
N ILE A 665 -29.95 25.44 17.81
CA ILE A 665 -30.47 24.30 17.07
C ILE A 665 -31.91 23.95 17.51
N GLY A 666 -32.15 23.88 18.83
CA GLY A 666 -33.49 23.58 19.36
C GLY A 666 -34.51 24.60 18.90
N LEU A 667 -34.22 25.88 18.97
CA LEU A 667 -35.10 26.96 18.49
C LEU A 667 -35.33 26.94 16.97
N ALA A 668 -34.29 26.60 16.20
CA ALA A 668 -34.44 26.44 14.76
C ALA A 668 -35.42 25.32 14.41
N TYR A 669 -35.32 24.16 15.10
CA TYR A 669 -36.31 23.08 14.95
C TYR A 669 -37.70 23.49 15.44
N ALA A 670 -37.79 24.19 16.56
CA ALA A 670 -39.09 24.67 17.08
C ALA A 670 -39.78 25.57 16.06
N ARG A 671 -39.11 26.56 15.51
CA ARG A 671 -39.65 27.47 14.46
C ARG A 671 -40.06 26.69 13.22
N TYR A 672 -39.18 25.76 12.75
CA TYR A 672 -39.47 24.97 11.57
C TYR A 672 -40.72 24.12 11.77
N LEU A 673 -40.84 23.39 12.89
CA LEU A 673 -41.96 22.48 13.16
C LEU A 673 -43.25 23.24 13.45
N ALA A 674 -43.20 24.41 14.11
CA ALA A 674 -44.34 25.29 14.29
C ALA A 674 -44.88 25.76 12.92
N ALA A 675 -44.00 26.22 12.02
CA ALA A 675 -44.38 26.63 10.66
C ALA A 675 -44.93 25.48 9.81
N HIS A 676 -44.65 24.22 10.15
CA HIS A 676 -45.16 23.03 9.43
C HIS A 676 -46.33 22.33 10.12
N GLY A 677 -46.97 23.03 11.08
CA GLY A 677 -48.26 22.58 11.64
C GLY A 677 -48.13 21.69 12.89
N ALA A 678 -47.05 21.84 13.66
CA ALA A 678 -47.02 21.21 14.98
C ALA A 678 -48.15 21.74 15.85
N GLN A 679 -48.88 20.84 16.52
CA GLN A 679 -49.99 21.23 17.37
C GLN A 679 -49.51 21.66 18.76
N ARG A 680 -48.54 20.96 19.29
CA ARG A 680 -47.93 21.24 20.59
C ARG A 680 -46.41 21.05 20.53
N ILE A 681 -45.66 21.99 21.08
CA ILE A 681 -44.18 21.90 21.22
C ILE A 681 -43.82 22.13 22.69
N THR A 682 -43.15 21.15 23.31
CA THR A 682 -42.57 21.27 24.65
C THR A 682 -41.05 21.44 24.54
N LEU A 683 -40.52 22.57 25.02
CA LEU A 683 -39.12 22.93 24.97
C LEU A 683 -38.48 22.71 26.34
N LEU A 684 -37.63 21.69 26.45
CA LEU A 684 -36.92 21.38 27.70
C LEU A 684 -35.53 22.04 27.68
N SER A 685 -35.28 22.92 28.61
CA SER A 685 -33.98 23.52 28.86
C SER A 685 -33.85 23.98 30.32
N ARG A 686 -32.61 24.05 30.83
CA ARG A 686 -32.33 24.35 32.23
C ARG A 686 -32.97 25.66 32.73
N ARG A 687 -33.15 26.64 31.87
CA ARG A 687 -33.70 27.97 32.24
C ARG A 687 -35.06 28.25 31.63
N GLY A 688 -35.63 27.29 30.93
CA GLY A 688 -36.83 27.54 30.15
C GLY A 688 -36.55 28.47 28.94
N LEU A 689 -37.60 29.10 28.45
CA LEU A 689 -37.51 30.11 27.39
C LEU A 689 -38.18 31.42 27.88
N ASP A 690 -37.73 32.57 27.43
CA ASP A 690 -38.34 33.85 27.74
C ASP A 690 -39.74 33.98 27.10
N VAL A 691 -40.59 34.82 27.70
CA VAL A 691 -41.97 34.99 27.28
C VAL A 691 -42.12 35.50 25.85
N ALA A 692 -41.21 36.34 25.39
CA ALA A 692 -41.22 36.88 24.02
C ALA A 692 -40.94 35.80 22.98
N SER A 693 -39.97 34.93 23.22
CA SER A 693 -39.64 33.79 22.35
C SER A 693 -40.74 32.74 22.31
N VAL A 694 -41.42 32.49 23.44
CA VAL A 694 -42.62 31.61 23.47
C VAL A 694 -43.74 32.21 22.65
N ALA A 695 -44.01 33.54 22.79
CA ALA A 695 -45.05 34.23 22.05
C ALA A 695 -44.78 34.21 20.54
N GLU A 696 -43.51 34.47 20.11
CA GLU A 696 -43.09 34.37 18.71
C GLU A 696 -43.43 33.01 18.10
N LEU A 697 -43.09 31.93 18.77
CA LEU A 697 -43.39 30.57 18.31
C LEU A 697 -44.91 30.30 18.25
N ALA A 698 -45.65 30.82 19.21
CA ALA A 698 -47.10 30.62 19.31
C ALA A 698 -47.90 31.39 18.23
N GLU A 699 -47.28 32.43 17.56
CA GLU A 699 -47.92 33.14 16.43
C GLU A 699 -48.36 32.20 15.29
N SER A 700 -47.68 31.03 15.16
CA SER A 700 -48.04 30.01 14.16
C SER A 700 -49.28 29.17 14.58
N GLY A 701 -49.90 29.48 15.73
CA GLY A 701 -51.05 28.75 16.26
C GLY A 701 -50.71 27.47 17.02
N VAL A 702 -49.42 27.23 17.26
CA VAL A 702 -48.93 26.06 18.02
C VAL A 702 -49.00 26.33 19.53
N GLN A 703 -49.39 25.33 20.32
CA GLN A 703 -49.26 25.38 21.77
C GLN A 703 -47.75 25.22 22.12
N VAL A 704 -47.19 26.18 22.84
CA VAL A 704 -45.76 26.14 23.25
C VAL A 704 -45.67 26.08 24.76
N ASP A 705 -45.04 25.05 25.27
CA ASP A 705 -44.69 24.87 26.69
C ASP A 705 -43.17 24.90 26.79
N ALA A 706 -42.62 25.73 27.69
CA ALA A 706 -41.17 25.86 27.83
C ALA A 706 -40.72 25.84 29.31
N PRO A 707 -41.04 24.75 30.05
CA PRO A 707 -40.70 24.68 31.49
C PRO A 707 -39.18 24.59 31.67
N PRO A 708 -38.64 25.25 32.72
CA PRO A 708 -37.30 24.97 33.17
C PRO A 708 -37.15 23.50 33.55
N CYS A 709 -36.23 22.80 32.89
CA CYS A 709 -35.99 21.39 33.13
C CYS A 709 -34.54 21.03 32.78
N ASP A 710 -33.82 20.57 33.80
CA ASP A 710 -32.57 19.88 33.57
C ASP A 710 -32.85 18.37 33.29
N ILE A 711 -32.67 17.93 32.07
CA ILE A 711 -32.92 16.53 31.69
C ILE A 711 -31.94 15.56 32.38
N THR A 712 -30.85 16.07 33.00
CA THR A 712 -29.93 15.26 33.79
C THR A 712 -30.40 15.09 35.25
N ASP A 713 -31.41 15.83 35.68
CA ASP A 713 -32.05 15.69 36.98
C ASP A 713 -33.31 14.84 36.86
N ALA A 714 -33.31 13.67 37.49
CA ALA A 714 -34.37 12.70 37.38
C ALA A 714 -35.70 13.20 38.00
N GLU A 715 -35.61 13.95 39.09
CA GLU A 715 -36.81 14.45 39.81
C GLU A 715 -37.48 15.59 39.04
N GLN A 716 -36.67 16.54 38.54
CA GLN A 716 -37.15 17.63 37.70
C GLN A 716 -37.83 17.07 36.41
N LEU A 717 -37.13 16.13 35.77
CA LEU A 717 -37.64 15.54 34.50
C LEU A 717 -38.96 14.79 34.76
N ALA A 718 -39.06 14.03 35.84
CA ALA A 718 -40.28 13.31 36.23
C ALA A 718 -41.45 14.28 36.52
N ALA A 719 -41.19 15.35 37.26
CA ALA A 719 -42.20 16.36 37.55
C ALA A 719 -42.69 17.07 36.29
N VAL A 720 -41.80 17.49 35.44
CA VAL A 720 -42.15 18.13 34.14
C VAL A 720 -42.86 17.15 33.22
N ALA A 721 -42.44 15.89 33.16
CA ALA A 721 -43.13 14.86 32.37
C ALA A 721 -44.55 14.64 32.89
N ALA A 722 -44.76 14.56 34.19
CA ALA A 722 -46.13 14.41 34.78
C ALA A 722 -47.06 15.55 34.37
N GLU A 723 -46.56 16.77 34.27
CA GLU A 723 -47.33 17.97 33.94
C GLU A 723 -47.54 18.16 32.41
N TYR A 724 -46.48 17.94 31.61
CA TYR A 724 -46.44 18.33 30.20
C TYR A 724 -46.47 17.17 29.20
N ALA A 725 -46.28 15.92 29.62
CA ALA A 725 -46.15 14.83 28.63
C ALA A 725 -47.47 14.44 27.95
N GLY A 726 -48.63 14.64 28.64
CA GLY A 726 -49.94 14.29 28.10
C GLY A 726 -50.01 12.85 27.58
N ALA A 727 -50.42 12.67 26.32
CA ALA A 727 -50.48 11.34 25.70
C ALA A 727 -49.11 10.81 25.22
N GLY A 728 -48.06 11.52 25.49
CA GLY A 728 -46.67 11.18 25.08
C GLY A 728 -46.18 11.91 23.83
N ALA A 729 -44.86 11.97 23.71
CA ALA A 729 -44.25 12.59 22.55
C ALA A 729 -44.50 11.80 21.27
N SER A 730 -44.88 12.50 20.18
CA SER A 730 -44.98 11.95 18.84
C SER A 730 -43.68 12.16 18.02
N LEU A 731 -42.93 13.22 18.36
CA LEU A 731 -41.62 13.49 17.82
C LEU A 731 -40.72 14.02 18.96
N VAL A 732 -39.55 13.44 19.09
CA VAL A 732 -38.51 13.89 19.99
C VAL A 732 -37.36 14.46 19.17
N VAL A 733 -36.96 15.69 19.48
CA VAL A 733 -35.72 16.30 18.94
C VAL A 733 -34.75 16.49 20.09
N HIS A 734 -33.68 15.71 20.08
CA HIS A 734 -32.66 15.83 21.12
C HIS A 734 -31.49 16.70 20.61
N ALA A 735 -31.52 17.97 21.01
CA ALA A 735 -30.51 18.98 20.69
C ALA A 735 -29.76 19.45 21.95
N ALA A 736 -29.99 18.80 23.11
CA ALA A 736 -29.28 19.12 24.32
C ALA A 736 -27.83 18.63 24.24
N GLY A 737 -26.89 19.49 24.63
CA GLY A 737 -25.46 19.17 24.67
C GLY A 737 -24.63 20.43 24.90
N THR A 738 -23.42 20.20 25.37
CA THR A 738 -22.37 21.20 25.49
C THR A 738 -21.18 20.79 24.62
N ALA A 739 -20.34 21.73 24.26
CA ALA A 739 -19.11 21.49 23.55
C ALA A 739 -17.96 22.17 24.29
N SER A 740 -16.89 21.41 24.50
CA SER A 740 -15.60 21.92 24.97
C SER A 740 -14.55 21.52 23.96
N PHE A 741 -13.64 22.42 23.65
CA PHE A 741 -12.57 22.21 22.71
C PHE A 741 -11.24 22.45 23.40
N ALA A 742 -10.42 21.42 23.40
CA ALA A 742 -9.10 21.49 24.02
C ALA A 742 -8.13 20.59 23.25
N PRO A 743 -6.85 20.98 23.15
CA PRO A 743 -5.80 20.05 22.70
C PRO A 743 -5.83 18.78 23.54
N ARG A 744 -5.38 17.66 22.98
CA ARG A 744 -5.37 16.34 23.61
C ARG A 744 -4.88 16.38 25.08
N ALA A 745 -3.78 17.11 25.32
CA ALA A 745 -3.19 17.21 26.66
C ALA A 745 -4.07 17.98 27.67
N GLY A 746 -5.05 18.74 27.21
CA GLY A 746 -5.98 19.49 28.06
C GLY A 746 -7.36 18.83 28.21
N VAL A 747 -7.60 17.68 27.55
CA VAL A 747 -8.86 16.95 27.69
C VAL A 747 -8.88 16.22 29.04
N THR A 748 -9.89 16.49 29.86
CA THR A 748 -10.08 15.84 31.18
C THR A 748 -11.30 14.94 31.18
N GLY A 749 -11.35 14.01 32.13
CA GLY A 749 -12.54 13.20 32.40
C GLY A 749 -13.74 14.06 32.76
N ALA A 750 -13.53 15.16 33.49
CA ALA A 750 -14.58 16.11 33.83
C ALA A 750 -15.21 16.76 32.57
N ASP A 751 -14.39 17.17 31.60
CA ASP A 751 -14.88 17.69 30.31
C ASP A 751 -15.76 16.67 29.58
N LEU A 752 -15.35 15.38 29.57
CA LEU A 752 -16.14 14.31 28.95
C LEU A 752 -17.46 14.11 29.68
N VAL A 753 -17.46 14.11 30.98
CA VAL A 753 -18.71 14.00 31.79
C VAL A 753 -19.64 15.17 31.48
N ASP A 754 -19.15 16.39 31.47
CA ASP A 754 -19.94 17.59 31.13
C ASP A 754 -20.50 17.57 29.73
N MET A 755 -19.72 17.17 28.73
CA MET A 755 -20.17 17.09 27.33
C MET A 755 -21.21 15.96 27.11
N THR A 756 -21.10 14.90 27.88
CA THR A 756 -21.98 13.72 27.73
C THR A 756 -23.19 13.74 28.67
N ALA A 757 -23.16 14.51 29.74
CA ALA A 757 -24.22 14.55 30.74
C ALA A 757 -25.60 14.77 30.10
N ALA A 758 -25.81 15.89 29.42
CA ALA A 758 -27.10 16.16 28.78
C ALA A 758 -27.29 15.31 27.52
N LYS A 759 -26.21 15.10 26.75
CA LYS A 759 -26.24 14.45 25.43
C LYS A 759 -26.57 12.95 25.52
N ILE A 760 -26.02 12.24 26.50
CA ILE A 760 -26.19 10.79 26.66
C ILE A 760 -27.03 10.47 27.91
N CYS A 761 -26.56 10.85 29.10
CA CYS A 761 -27.29 10.52 30.35
C CYS A 761 -28.68 11.17 30.40
N GLY A 762 -28.76 12.43 29.93
CA GLY A 762 -30.03 13.13 29.82
C GLY A 762 -30.99 12.49 28.84
N LEU A 763 -30.47 12.02 27.68
CA LEU A 763 -31.27 11.29 26.69
C LEU A 763 -31.76 9.94 27.23
N ASP A 764 -30.89 9.15 27.86
CA ASP A 764 -31.27 7.86 28.47
C ASP A 764 -32.35 8.06 29.54
N ARG A 765 -32.18 9.05 30.42
CA ARG A 765 -33.21 9.41 31.41
C ARG A 765 -34.50 9.85 30.78
N PHE A 766 -34.42 10.72 29.77
CA PHE A 766 -35.59 11.16 29.01
C PHE A 766 -36.33 9.99 28.42
N ALA A 767 -35.67 9.08 27.77
CA ALA A 767 -36.27 7.91 27.13
C ALA A 767 -36.97 6.97 28.14
N ARG A 768 -36.47 6.92 29.39
CA ARG A 768 -37.06 6.11 30.46
C ARG A 768 -38.19 6.82 31.23
N THR A 769 -38.19 8.14 31.23
CA THR A 769 -39.08 8.92 32.10
C THR A 769 -40.22 9.57 31.32
N TRP A 770 -39.94 10.09 30.11
CA TRP A 770 -40.92 10.76 29.28
C TRP A 770 -41.75 9.75 28.49
N PRO A 771 -43.10 9.77 28.56
CA PRO A 771 -43.93 8.93 27.72
C PRO A 771 -43.69 9.19 26.24
N ILE A 772 -43.27 8.16 25.50
CA ILE A 772 -42.99 8.21 24.06
C ILE A 772 -44.02 7.29 23.38
N ARG A 773 -44.70 7.79 22.35
CA ARG A 773 -45.68 6.98 21.63
C ARG A 773 -44.99 5.85 20.87
N PRO A 774 -45.65 4.70 20.64
CA PRO A 774 -45.09 3.58 19.91
C PRO A 774 -44.70 3.90 18.46
N ASP A 775 -45.34 4.88 17.84
CA ASP A 775 -45.10 5.37 16.47
C ASP A 775 -44.22 6.65 16.42
N ALA A 776 -43.76 7.11 17.59
CA ALA A 776 -42.95 8.30 17.67
C ALA A 776 -41.62 8.13 16.94
N ARG A 777 -41.06 9.24 16.49
CA ARG A 777 -39.71 9.31 15.94
C ARG A 777 -38.80 10.13 16.82
N MET A 778 -37.54 9.75 16.82
CA MET A 778 -36.48 10.49 17.53
C MET A 778 -35.47 11.03 16.54
N LEU A 779 -35.15 12.30 16.66
CA LEU A 779 -34.07 12.97 15.92
C LEU A 779 -32.99 13.36 16.95
N LEU A 780 -31.81 12.78 16.81
CA LEU A 780 -30.67 13.05 17.70
C LEU A 780 -29.66 13.95 16.99
N CYS A 781 -29.38 15.11 17.58
CA CYS A 781 -28.41 16.07 17.01
C CYS A 781 -26.97 15.65 17.35
N SER A 782 -26.36 14.85 16.49
CA SER A 782 -24.96 14.46 16.54
C SER A 782 -24.08 15.49 15.79
N SER A 783 -22.85 15.12 15.49
CA SER A 783 -21.91 15.96 14.75
C SER A 783 -21.04 15.09 13.84
N VAL A 784 -20.73 15.63 12.65
CA VAL A 784 -19.73 15.05 11.74
C VAL A 784 -18.36 14.85 12.39
N ILE A 785 -18.07 15.56 13.45
CA ILE A 785 -16.82 15.41 14.23
C ILE A 785 -16.72 14.00 14.85
N GLY A 786 -17.81 13.36 15.19
CA GLY A 786 -17.82 11.96 15.66
C GLY A 786 -17.34 10.97 14.58
N VAL A 787 -17.48 11.34 13.30
CA VAL A 787 -17.13 10.52 12.13
C VAL A 787 -15.74 10.89 11.59
N TRP A 788 -15.44 12.18 11.47
CA TRP A 788 -14.20 12.66 10.82
C TRP A 788 -13.08 13.03 11.79
N GLY A 789 -13.43 13.33 13.06
CA GLY A 789 -12.53 14.00 13.96
C GLY A 789 -12.34 15.48 13.60
N GLY A 790 -11.51 16.15 14.37
CA GLY A 790 -11.14 17.56 14.16
C GLY A 790 -10.06 17.98 15.13
N LYS A 791 -9.38 19.07 14.81
CA LYS A 791 -8.36 19.61 15.72
C LYS A 791 -8.99 20.09 17.03
N ASP A 792 -8.37 19.74 18.16
CA ASP A 792 -8.78 20.12 19.52
C ASP A 792 -10.20 19.62 19.91
N THR A 793 -10.71 18.57 19.28
CA THR A 793 -12.08 18.08 19.46
C THR A 793 -12.20 16.67 20.00
N ALA A 794 -11.17 16.08 20.56
CA ALA A 794 -11.16 14.66 20.95
C ALA A 794 -12.34 14.27 21.89
N GLY A 795 -12.60 15.03 22.94
CA GLY A 795 -13.73 14.79 23.85
C GLY A 795 -15.08 14.99 23.16
N TYR A 796 -15.19 16.01 22.33
CA TYR A 796 -16.42 16.29 21.58
C TYR A 796 -16.71 15.19 20.53
N ALA A 797 -15.67 14.66 19.89
CA ALA A 797 -15.77 13.54 18.97
C ALA A 797 -16.29 12.27 19.67
N ALA A 798 -15.75 11.96 20.85
CA ALA A 798 -16.22 10.85 21.67
C ALA A 798 -17.70 11.00 22.05
N ALA A 799 -18.12 12.17 22.54
CA ALA A 799 -19.49 12.43 22.94
C ALA A 799 -20.50 12.26 21.77
N ASN A 800 -20.15 12.70 20.57
CA ASN A 800 -20.99 12.51 19.40
C ASN A 800 -21.01 11.07 18.91
N ARG A 801 -19.85 10.39 18.88
CA ARG A 801 -19.81 8.97 18.50
C ARG A 801 -20.60 8.09 19.48
N LEU A 802 -20.57 8.38 20.77
CA LEU A 802 -21.39 7.70 21.75
C LEU A 802 -22.90 7.90 21.50
N LEU A 803 -23.31 9.12 21.07
CA LEU A 803 -24.68 9.37 20.67
C LEU A 803 -25.08 8.55 19.44
N ASP A 804 -24.19 8.42 18.46
CA ASP A 804 -24.42 7.61 17.25
C ASP A 804 -24.56 6.12 17.62
N VAL A 805 -23.71 5.60 18.51
CA VAL A 805 -23.79 4.23 19.04
C VAL A 805 -25.08 4.03 19.84
N PHE A 806 -25.48 5.00 20.65
CA PHE A 806 -26.75 4.96 21.40
C PHE A 806 -27.96 4.87 20.45
N ALA A 807 -27.95 5.63 19.36
CA ALA A 807 -29.00 5.62 18.36
C ALA A 807 -29.11 4.30 17.57
N ALA A 808 -28.00 3.59 17.41
CA ALA A 808 -27.94 2.32 16.67
C ALA A 808 -28.35 1.11 17.53
N ARG A 809 -28.38 1.23 18.85
CA ARG A 809 -28.81 0.21 19.81
C ARG A 809 -30.27 0.34 20.16
#